data_8051d39043a68602e2cefa7d118575d8
#
_entry.id   8051d39043a68602e2cefa7d118575d8
#
_cell.length_a   1.000
_cell.length_b   1.000
_cell.length_c   1.000
_cell.angle_alpha   90.00
_cell.angle_beta   90.00
_cell.angle_gamma   90.00
#
_symmetry.space_group_name_H-M   'P 1'
#
loop_
_entity.id
_entity.type
_entity.pdbx_description
1 polymer ?
#
loop_
_entity_poly.entity_id
_entity_poly.type
_entity_poly.pdbx_seq_one_letter_code
_entity_poly.pdbx_strand_id
1 'polypeptide(L)'
;MATYNLLFKNLEELKIKGVGKTNISKFNKLGVFTLHDLLYFFPRAYEDRTNSKNIVNLLQDEFAAVRGVIINVTTQYIKAGRTMFKAILKDDTGIMELVWFNNRYIKSYIKIGDDLLVYGKVKKSVKFQMVNPEYKRLDKNGLVKGKSGEQILPIYPSTASLRQESIRKIINDVLLDYGYLLEENIPEELLKRGNLLPRKEAILNVHFPESFEKKEEAKRRFMLEEILLLEMGILQNRFETDKANNNIYEIEDNKKLVSKFIDSLEYDLTKAQKRVVAEIYKELKAGKIVNRLIQGDVGSGKTIVSLIMLLYMAENSYQGVIMAPTEILATQHYLGIVDEFMNLDVRVELLTGSVKGKKREKLLAEIENGLVDIVIGTHALIENDVIFKNLGLIIIDEQHRFGVTQRKLLREKGSLANLIVMSATPIPRSLALTIYGDLDVSIIDELPAGRMPIKTKWIKDEAERQKMYNFIAKKIKEGRQVYVVSPLIEESETLNVKSAQETFEEYSGIFPERRIGLIHGKQNYKEKQEVMSKFKKHELDILVSTTVIEVGVNVPNASIMVIRDAQRFGLSSLHQLRGRVGRGQYQSYCFLESETDNELSARRLEVMEKTTDGFKIAEEDLKLRNSGEIMGTRQSGVSDMVLTDIVKNVKEIKYVRDYVIKYLERNNGKVENEYLRLDIYEKFHKNGKIEN
;
A
#
# COMPACT_ATOMS: atom_id res chain seq x y z
N MET A 1 -28.19 -7.66 22.62
CA MET A 1 -26.85 -7.36 23.21
C MET A 1 -26.18 -8.58 23.83
N ALA A 2 -26.71 -9.18 24.89
CA ALA A 2 -26.04 -10.31 25.56
C ALA A 2 -25.70 -11.49 24.62
N THR A 3 -26.60 -11.80 23.67
CA THR A 3 -26.40 -12.85 22.66
C THR A 3 -25.38 -12.48 21.59
N TYR A 4 -25.30 -11.21 21.15
CA TYR A 4 -24.31 -10.77 20.16
C TYR A 4 -22.88 -10.79 20.70
N ASN A 5 -22.71 -10.48 21.98
CA ASN A 5 -21.43 -10.56 22.68
C ASN A 5 -20.84 -11.99 22.72
N LEU A 6 -21.65 -13.03 22.47
CA LEU A 6 -21.15 -14.40 22.32
C LEU A 6 -20.24 -14.56 21.10
N LEU A 7 -20.41 -13.75 20.04
CA LEU A 7 -19.55 -13.79 18.85
C LEU A 7 -18.10 -13.49 19.19
N PHE A 8 -17.85 -12.61 20.14
CA PHE A 8 -16.51 -12.14 20.51
C PHE A 8 -15.90 -12.90 21.70
N LYS A 9 -16.58 -13.94 22.21
CA LYS A 9 -16.01 -14.84 23.22
C LYS A 9 -14.96 -15.76 22.61
N ASN A 10 -13.94 -16.06 23.42
CA ASN A 10 -12.92 -17.02 23.03
C ASN A 10 -13.51 -18.41 22.81
N LEU A 11 -12.98 -19.14 21.83
CA LEU A 11 -13.41 -20.51 21.51
C LEU A 11 -13.27 -21.46 22.71
N GLU A 12 -12.35 -21.18 23.64
CA GLU A 12 -12.14 -21.96 24.86
C GLU A 12 -13.32 -21.88 25.85
N GLU A 13 -14.03 -20.76 25.84
CA GLU A 13 -15.18 -20.50 26.71
C GLU A 13 -16.49 -21.12 26.19
N LEU A 14 -16.48 -21.52 24.89
CA LEU A 14 -17.63 -22.03 24.20
C LEU A 14 -17.56 -23.55 24.02
N LYS A 15 -18.66 -24.24 24.30
CA LYS A 15 -18.77 -25.70 24.06
C LYS A 15 -19.19 -25.95 22.61
N ILE A 16 -18.27 -25.77 21.66
CA ILE A 16 -18.53 -25.98 20.24
C ILE A 16 -18.27 -27.45 19.89
N LYS A 17 -19.22 -28.10 19.25
CA LYS A 17 -19.10 -29.50 18.81
C LYS A 17 -17.94 -29.66 17.83
N GLY A 18 -17.06 -30.60 18.09
CA GLY A 18 -15.88 -30.84 17.25
C GLY A 18 -14.69 -29.90 17.49
N VAL A 19 -14.83 -28.87 18.35
CA VAL A 19 -13.77 -27.91 18.70
C VAL A 19 -13.25 -28.20 20.10
N GLY A 20 -12.50 -29.29 20.26
CA GLY A 20 -11.79 -29.60 21.51
C GLY A 20 -10.45 -28.84 21.60
N LYS A 21 -9.80 -28.86 22.79
CA LYS A 21 -8.54 -28.14 23.08
C LYS A 21 -7.47 -28.26 21.99
N THR A 22 -7.32 -29.44 21.41
CA THR A 22 -6.36 -29.69 20.32
C THR A 22 -6.69 -28.91 19.04
N ASN A 23 -7.97 -28.80 18.66
CA ASN A 23 -8.40 -28.07 17.49
C ASN A 23 -8.36 -26.55 17.73
N ILE A 24 -8.70 -26.09 18.94
CA ILE A 24 -8.56 -24.69 19.35
C ILE A 24 -7.09 -24.23 19.17
N SER A 25 -6.13 -24.97 19.71
CA SER A 25 -4.71 -24.66 19.54
C SER A 25 -4.27 -24.57 18.06
N LYS A 26 -4.89 -25.37 17.18
CA LYS A 26 -4.61 -25.32 15.74
C LYS A 26 -5.24 -24.09 15.07
N PHE A 27 -6.46 -23.71 15.46
CA PHE A 27 -7.13 -22.50 15.00
C PHE A 27 -6.42 -21.23 15.49
N ASN A 28 -5.97 -21.22 16.75
CA ASN A 28 -5.19 -20.10 17.30
C ASN A 28 -3.91 -19.83 16.50
N LYS A 29 -3.24 -20.90 15.99
CA LYS A 29 -2.08 -20.75 15.09
C LYS A 29 -2.43 -20.13 13.73
N LEU A 30 -3.70 -20.16 13.34
CA LEU A 30 -4.24 -19.55 12.13
C LEU A 30 -4.85 -18.15 12.38
N GLY A 31 -4.71 -17.62 13.62
CA GLY A 31 -5.25 -16.32 13.99
C GLY A 31 -6.74 -16.33 14.35
N VAL A 32 -7.33 -17.51 14.58
CA VAL A 32 -8.75 -17.67 14.91
C VAL A 32 -8.88 -17.94 16.40
N PHE A 33 -9.36 -16.96 17.16
CA PHE A 33 -9.47 -17.02 18.64
C PHE A 33 -10.90 -16.99 19.13
N THR A 34 -11.80 -16.29 18.40
CA THR A 34 -13.18 -16.07 18.82
C THR A 34 -14.17 -16.81 17.90
N LEU A 35 -15.43 -16.86 18.31
CA LEU A 35 -16.50 -17.38 17.46
C LEU A 35 -16.69 -16.53 16.20
N HIS A 36 -16.53 -15.21 16.31
CA HIS A 36 -16.54 -14.29 15.18
C HIS A 36 -15.43 -14.63 14.19
N ASP A 37 -14.18 -14.79 14.66
CA ASP A 37 -13.06 -15.14 13.79
C ASP A 37 -13.32 -16.46 13.06
N LEU A 38 -13.97 -17.43 13.71
CA LEU A 38 -14.27 -18.71 13.08
C LEU A 38 -15.36 -18.59 12.01
N LEU A 39 -16.39 -17.77 12.23
CA LEU A 39 -17.42 -17.47 11.24
C LEU A 39 -16.87 -16.66 10.06
N TYR A 40 -15.89 -15.80 10.30
CA TYR A 40 -15.21 -15.00 9.26
C TYR A 40 -13.91 -15.64 8.74
N PHE A 41 -13.68 -16.91 9.09
CA PHE A 41 -12.56 -17.67 8.55
C PHE A 41 -12.85 -18.11 7.11
N PHE A 42 -12.76 -17.17 6.17
CA PHE A 42 -13.18 -17.37 4.79
C PHE A 42 -12.30 -18.33 4.01
N PRO A 43 -12.87 -19.11 3.07
CA PRO A 43 -12.12 -19.95 2.17
C PRO A 43 -11.17 -19.13 1.27
N ARG A 44 -9.93 -19.61 1.09
CA ARG A 44 -8.96 -19.02 0.14
C ARG A 44 -9.24 -19.38 -1.31
N ALA A 45 -9.91 -20.52 -1.56
CA ALA A 45 -10.23 -21.03 -2.88
C ALA A 45 -11.46 -21.94 -2.80
N TYR A 46 -12.00 -22.33 -3.94
CA TYR A 46 -13.13 -23.26 -4.05
C TYR A 46 -12.82 -24.30 -5.10
N GLU A 47 -13.19 -25.55 -4.82
CA GLU A 47 -13.15 -26.65 -5.76
C GLU A 47 -14.51 -26.77 -6.44
N ASP A 48 -14.51 -26.64 -7.78
CA ASP A 48 -15.70 -26.91 -8.57
C ASP A 48 -15.84 -28.43 -8.78
N ARG A 49 -16.89 -29.01 -8.21
CA ARG A 49 -17.25 -30.41 -8.43
C ARG A 49 -18.61 -30.53 -9.15
N THR A 50 -19.14 -29.40 -9.67
CA THR A 50 -20.45 -29.37 -10.35
C THR A 50 -20.37 -29.99 -11.73
N ASN A 51 -19.27 -29.80 -12.42
CA ASN A 51 -19.09 -30.27 -13.79
C ASN A 51 -18.03 -31.38 -13.82
N SER A 52 -18.48 -32.64 -13.96
CA SER A 52 -17.56 -33.71 -14.30
C SER A 52 -17.04 -33.53 -15.71
N LYS A 53 -15.72 -33.53 -15.88
CA LYS A 53 -15.09 -33.53 -17.19
C LYS A 53 -15.04 -34.95 -17.74
N ASN A 54 -15.24 -35.08 -19.04
CA ASN A 54 -14.98 -36.31 -19.74
C ASN A 54 -13.49 -36.61 -19.80
N ILE A 55 -13.11 -37.89 -19.70
CA ILE A 55 -11.71 -38.33 -19.65
C ILE A 55 -10.90 -37.80 -20.84
N VAL A 56 -11.49 -37.72 -22.03
CA VAL A 56 -10.82 -37.23 -23.24
C VAL A 56 -10.40 -35.74 -23.14
N ASN A 57 -11.12 -34.94 -22.34
CA ASN A 57 -10.91 -33.52 -22.20
C ASN A 57 -10.02 -33.14 -21.00
N LEU A 58 -9.40 -34.13 -20.35
CA LEU A 58 -8.52 -33.88 -19.21
C LEU A 58 -7.17 -33.32 -19.67
N LEU A 59 -6.67 -32.36 -18.88
CA LEU A 59 -5.35 -31.76 -19.08
C LEU A 59 -4.38 -32.26 -18.01
N GLN A 60 -3.09 -32.34 -18.36
CA GLN A 60 -2.05 -32.71 -17.41
C GLN A 60 -1.94 -31.67 -16.30
N ASP A 61 -1.76 -32.13 -15.07
CA ASP A 61 -1.58 -31.31 -13.85
C ASP A 61 -2.80 -30.49 -13.39
N GLU A 62 -3.96 -30.59 -14.07
CA GLU A 62 -5.18 -29.98 -13.58
C GLU A 62 -5.84 -30.75 -12.45
N PHE A 63 -6.65 -30.10 -11.63
CA PHE A 63 -7.59 -30.73 -10.71
C PHE A 63 -8.95 -30.85 -11.40
N ALA A 64 -9.47 -32.05 -11.51
CA ALA A 64 -10.74 -32.31 -12.20
C ALA A 64 -11.63 -33.29 -11.44
N ALA A 65 -12.96 -33.09 -11.55
CA ALA A 65 -13.97 -34.08 -11.22
C ALA A 65 -14.22 -34.95 -12.45
N VAL A 66 -14.22 -36.25 -12.29
CA VAL A 66 -14.50 -37.21 -13.36
C VAL A 66 -15.54 -38.22 -12.85
N ARG A 67 -16.62 -38.43 -13.63
CA ARG A 67 -17.61 -39.47 -13.37
C ARG A 67 -17.35 -40.64 -14.27
N GLY A 68 -17.50 -41.86 -13.72
CA GLY A 68 -17.40 -43.06 -14.51
C GLY A 68 -17.64 -44.32 -13.69
N VAL A 69 -17.73 -45.45 -14.39
CA VAL A 69 -17.96 -46.77 -13.81
C VAL A 69 -16.62 -47.47 -13.61
N ILE A 70 -16.43 -48.14 -12.48
CA ILE A 70 -15.28 -48.99 -12.22
C ILE A 70 -15.40 -50.26 -13.00
N ILE A 71 -14.43 -50.48 -13.92
CA ILE A 71 -14.42 -51.69 -14.78
C ILE A 71 -13.40 -52.74 -14.34
N ASN A 72 -12.40 -52.32 -13.56
CA ASN A 72 -11.39 -53.26 -13.03
C ASN A 72 -10.81 -52.74 -11.71
N VAL A 73 -10.40 -53.66 -10.82
CA VAL A 73 -9.71 -53.36 -9.57
C VAL A 73 -8.59 -54.34 -9.33
N THR A 74 -7.43 -53.83 -8.93
CA THR A 74 -6.24 -54.67 -8.63
C THR A 74 -5.58 -54.17 -7.35
N THR A 75 -5.05 -55.10 -6.56
CA THR A 75 -4.26 -54.80 -5.37
C THR A 75 -2.85 -55.34 -5.57
N GLN A 76 -1.85 -54.49 -5.44
CA GLN A 76 -0.44 -54.86 -5.52
C GLN A 76 0.25 -54.59 -4.19
N TYR A 77 1.09 -55.48 -3.78
CA TYR A 77 1.97 -55.30 -2.61
C TYR A 77 3.31 -54.77 -3.09
N ILE A 78 3.71 -53.62 -2.58
CA ILE A 78 4.99 -52.97 -2.91
C ILE A 78 5.99 -53.26 -1.80
N LYS A 79 7.31 -53.15 -2.12
CA LYS A 79 8.41 -53.32 -1.15
C LYS A 79 8.15 -52.49 0.15
N ALA A 80 8.55 -53.07 1.29
CA ALA A 80 8.35 -52.49 2.64
C ALA A 80 6.91 -52.53 3.18
N GLY A 81 6.09 -53.56 2.83
CA GLY A 81 4.75 -53.74 3.42
C GLY A 81 3.69 -52.69 3.00
N ARG A 82 3.99 -51.91 1.98
CA ARG A 82 3.03 -50.93 1.44
C ARG A 82 2.09 -51.57 0.44
N THR A 83 0.81 -51.22 0.49
CA THR A 83 -0.20 -51.68 -0.44
C THR A 83 -0.56 -50.56 -1.42
N MET A 84 -0.72 -50.90 -2.68
CA MET A 84 -1.22 -50.03 -3.74
C MET A 84 -2.49 -50.65 -4.29
N PHE A 85 -3.60 -49.94 -4.18
CA PHE A 85 -4.87 -50.31 -4.79
C PHE A 85 -5.06 -49.50 -6.06
N LYS A 86 -5.34 -50.18 -7.16
CA LYS A 86 -5.61 -49.56 -8.46
C LYS A 86 -7.03 -49.89 -8.89
N ALA A 87 -7.73 -48.91 -9.41
CA ALA A 87 -9.01 -49.09 -10.07
C ALA A 87 -8.99 -48.42 -11.45
N ILE A 88 -9.66 -49.01 -12.41
CA ILE A 88 -9.86 -48.41 -13.74
C ILE A 88 -11.26 -47.85 -13.80
N LEU A 89 -11.34 -46.52 -13.97
CA LEU A 89 -12.54 -45.78 -14.19
C LEU A 89 -12.79 -45.63 -15.70
N LYS A 90 -13.98 -45.88 -16.17
CA LYS A 90 -14.40 -45.70 -17.56
C LYS A 90 -15.60 -44.76 -17.63
N ASP A 91 -15.53 -43.80 -18.55
CA ASP A 91 -16.68 -43.03 -19.03
C ASP A 91 -16.97 -43.35 -20.51
N ASP A 92 -17.85 -42.58 -21.12
CA ASP A 92 -18.22 -42.77 -22.54
C ASP A 92 -17.11 -42.36 -23.50
N THR A 93 -16.04 -41.67 -23.02
CA THR A 93 -15.00 -41.06 -23.85
C THR A 93 -13.64 -41.71 -23.67
N GLY A 94 -13.41 -42.47 -22.59
CA GLY A 94 -12.12 -43.05 -22.33
C GLY A 94 -12.01 -43.85 -21.02
N ILE A 95 -10.79 -44.15 -20.66
CA ILE A 95 -10.45 -44.83 -19.40
C ILE A 95 -9.32 -44.12 -18.70
N MET A 96 -9.37 -44.08 -17.35
CA MET A 96 -8.31 -43.56 -16.52
C MET A 96 -7.99 -44.49 -15.34
N GLU A 97 -6.78 -44.39 -14.82
CA GLU A 97 -6.31 -45.16 -13.67
C GLU A 97 -6.45 -44.33 -12.38
N LEU A 98 -7.06 -44.94 -11.36
CA LEU A 98 -7.13 -44.39 -10.02
C LEU A 98 -6.22 -45.17 -9.10
N VAL A 99 -5.34 -44.55 -8.36
CA VAL A 99 -4.34 -45.21 -7.51
C VAL A 99 -4.40 -44.71 -6.08
N TRP A 100 -4.54 -45.61 -5.11
CA TRP A 100 -4.45 -45.28 -3.69
C TRP A 100 -3.30 -46.05 -3.03
N PHE A 101 -2.51 -45.34 -2.25
CA PHE A 101 -1.41 -45.90 -1.48
C PHE A 101 -1.79 -46.04 -0.01
N ASN A 102 -1.41 -47.16 0.60
CA ASN A 102 -1.54 -47.42 2.04
C ASN A 102 -2.97 -47.30 2.62
N ASN A 103 -4.01 -47.46 1.78
CA ASN A 103 -5.38 -47.46 2.24
C ASN A 103 -5.94 -48.88 2.31
N ARG A 104 -5.84 -49.51 3.50
CA ARG A 104 -6.25 -50.91 3.73
C ARG A 104 -7.76 -51.13 3.53
N TYR A 105 -8.57 -50.10 3.70
CA TYR A 105 -10.03 -50.20 3.65
C TYR A 105 -10.61 -49.95 2.26
N ILE A 106 -9.87 -49.36 1.31
CA ILE A 106 -10.41 -48.94 0.01
C ILE A 106 -10.99 -50.13 -0.77
N LYS A 107 -10.38 -51.32 -0.64
CA LYS A 107 -10.85 -52.53 -1.31
C LYS A 107 -12.26 -52.97 -0.90
N SER A 108 -12.70 -52.68 0.30
CA SER A 108 -14.06 -52.97 0.78
C SER A 108 -15.09 -51.95 0.30
N TYR A 109 -14.64 -50.73 -0.07
CA TYR A 109 -15.47 -49.65 -0.49
C TYR A 109 -15.64 -49.48 -1.99
N ILE A 110 -14.65 -49.86 -2.81
CA ILE A 110 -14.71 -49.70 -4.27
C ILE A 110 -14.78 -51.10 -4.92
N LYS A 111 -15.83 -51.36 -5.70
CA LYS A 111 -16.08 -52.61 -6.39
C LYS A 111 -16.29 -52.36 -7.89
N ILE A 112 -16.09 -53.43 -8.70
CA ILE A 112 -16.41 -53.41 -10.13
C ILE A 112 -17.92 -53.14 -10.26
N GLY A 113 -18.31 -52.24 -11.17
CA GLY A 113 -19.67 -51.83 -11.42
C GLY A 113 -20.11 -50.63 -10.58
N ASP A 114 -19.30 -50.13 -9.67
CA ASP A 114 -19.61 -48.90 -8.93
C ASP A 114 -19.55 -47.66 -9.85
N ASP A 115 -20.57 -46.82 -9.85
CA ASP A 115 -20.56 -45.51 -10.48
C ASP A 115 -19.98 -44.51 -9.46
N LEU A 116 -18.82 -43.95 -9.80
CA LEU A 116 -18.07 -43.04 -8.92
C LEU A 116 -17.92 -41.67 -9.56
N LEU A 117 -18.06 -40.67 -8.73
CA LEU A 117 -17.50 -39.33 -8.97
C LEU A 117 -16.16 -39.23 -8.23
N VAL A 118 -15.08 -39.08 -8.98
CA VAL A 118 -13.74 -38.96 -8.43
C VAL A 118 -13.19 -37.55 -8.65
N TYR A 119 -12.43 -37.04 -7.69
CA TYR A 119 -11.80 -35.73 -7.78
C TYR A 119 -10.33 -35.81 -7.39
N GLY A 120 -9.47 -35.23 -8.19
CA GLY A 120 -8.04 -35.25 -7.91
C GLY A 120 -7.19 -34.57 -8.98
N LYS A 121 -5.88 -34.53 -8.73
CA LYS A 121 -4.90 -34.02 -9.70
C LYS A 121 -4.66 -35.03 -10.79
N VAL A 122 -4.90 -34.63 -12.03
CA VAL A 122 -4.70 -35.45 -13.22
C VAL A 122 -3.22 -35.50 -13.57
N LYS A 123 -2.68 -36.69 -13.74
CA LYS A 123 -1.35 -36.93 -14.32
C LYS A 123 -1.52 -37.69 -15.63
N LYS A 124 -0.69 -37.40 -16.61
CA LYS A 124 -0.65 -38.11 -17.89
C LYS A 124 0.70 -38.77 -18.03
N SER A 125 0.71 -40.12 -18.05
CA SER A 125 1.87 -40.90 -18.50
C SER A 125 1.50 -41.58 -19.80
N VAL A 126 1.23 -42.88 -19.80
CA VAL A 126 0.64 -43.60 -20.95
C VAL A 126 -0.88 -43.46 -20.96
N LYS A 127 -1.49 -43.39 -19.77
CA LYS A 127 -2.92 -43.17 -19.56
C LYS A 127 -3.09 -42.02 -18.55
N PHE A 128 -4.29 -41.39 -18.53
CA PHE A 128 -4.64 -40.49 -17.46
C PHE A 128 -4.70 -41.24 -16.13
N GLN A 129 -4.16 -40.65 -15.09
CA GLN A 129 -4.08 -41.20 -13.75
C GLN A 129 -4.38 -40.16 -12.70
N MET A 130 -5.10 -40.54 -11.63
CA MET A 130 -5.19 -39.79 -10.40
C MET A 130 -4.63 -40.56 -9.23
N VAL A 131 -3.81 -39.93 -8.39
CA VAL A 131 -3.19 -40.52 -7.21
C VAL A 131 -3.90 -40.04 -5.95
N ASN A 132 -4.38 -41.01 -5.13
CA ASN A 132 -5.17 -40.76 -3.93
C ASN A 132 -6.36 -39.79 -4.18
N PRO A 133 -7.17 -39.98 -5.26
CA PRO A 133 -8.30 -39.11 -5.48
C PRO A 133 -9.34 -39.29 -4.37
N GLU A 134 -10.05 -38.20 -4.08
CA GLU A 134 -11.30 -38.28 -3.32
C GLU A 134 -12.37 -38.95 -4.21
N TYR A 135 -13.27 -39.70 -3.61
CA TYR A 135 -14.33 -40.36 -4.38
C TYR A 135 -15.66 -40.35 -3.62
N LYS A 136 -16.75 -40.27 -4.37
CA LYS A 136 -18.12 -40.46 -3.88
C LYS A 136 -18.83 -41.51 -4.78
N ARG A 137 -19.61 -42.41 -4.14
CA ARG A 137 -20.41 -43.36 -4.87
C ARG A 137 -21.75 -42.71 -5.23
N LEU A 138 -22.14 -42.84 -6.48
CA LEU A 138 -23.42 -42.36 -6.98
C LEU A 138 -24.50 -43.42 -6.80
N ASP A 139 -25.74 -43.02 -6.69
CA ASP A 139 -26.91 -43.94 -6.70
C ASP A 139 -27.34 -44.25 -8.16
N LYS A 140 -28.38 -45.09 -8.30
CA LYS A 140 -28.90 -45.48 -9.61
C LYS A 140 -29.44 -44.29 -10.44
N ASN A 141 -29.70 -43.15 -9.81
CA ASN A 141 -30.16 -41.93 -10.46
C ASN A 141 -29.02 -40.95 -10.74
N GLY A 142 -27.77 -41.37 -10.47
CA GLY A 142 -26.58 -40.51 -10.65
C GLY A 142 -26.42 -39.42 -9.56
N LEU A 143 -27.16 -39.50 -8.47
CA LEU A 143 -27.09 -38.60 -7.35
C LEU A 143 -26.10 -39.14 -6.30
N VAL A 144 -25.38 -38.26 -5.63
CA VAL A 144 -24.45 -38.63 -4.55
C VAL A 144 -25.25 -39.26 -3.41
N LYS A 145 -24.96 -40.50 -3.02
CA LYS A 145 -25.55 -41.13 -1.84
C LYS A 145 -25.19 -40.36 -0.56
N GLY A 146 -26.17 -39.72 0.04
CA GLY A 146 -26.03 -38.90 1.22
C GLY A 146 -26.22 -37.41 0.90
N LYS A 147 -26.63 -36.62 1.88
CA LYS A 147 -27.05 -35.19 1.80
C LYS A 147 -26.68 -34.44 0.52
N SER A 148 -27.72 -33.88 -0.09
CA SER A 148 -27.70 -33.12 -1.33
C SER A 148 -26.49 -32.23 -1.55
N GLY A 149 -25.80 -32.44 -2.66
CA GLY A 149 -25.34 -31.36 -3.53
C GLY A 149 -24.27 -30.38 -3.01
N GLU A 150 -23.26 -30.81 -2.27
CA GLU A 150 -22.05 -29.98 -2.18
C GLU A 150 -21.30 -30.07 -3.52
N GLN A 151 -21.62 -29.18 -4.43
CA GLN A 151 -21.00 -29.10 -5.75
C GLN A 151 -19.80 -28.17 -5.77
N ILE A 152 -19.78 -27.16 -4.89
CA ILE A 152 -18.68 -26.20 -4.73
C ILE A 152 -18.14 -26.33 -3.31
N LEU A 153 -16.93 -26.89 -3.17
CA LEU A 153 -16.32 -27.12 -1.86
C LEU A 153 -15.33 -26.03 -1.49
N PRO A 154 -15.44 -25.43 -0.30
CA PRO A 154 -14.47 -24.43 0.17
C PRO A 154 -13.13 -25.06 0.52
N ILE A 155 -12.03 -24.37 0.18
CA ILE A 155 -10.66 -24.67 0.60
C ILE A 155 -10.21 -23.59 1.57
N TYR A 156 -10.01 -23.96 2.83
CA TYR A 156 -9.60 -23.04 3.88
C TYR A 156 -8.07 -22.96 4.00
N PRO A 157 -7.52 -21.86 4.52
CA PRO A 157 -6.17 -21.85 5.04
C PRO A 157 -6.02 -22.97 6.09
N SER A 158 -4.94 -23.73 6.05
CA SER A 158 -4.75 -24.85 6.98
C SER A 158 -3.28 -25.09 7.30
N THR A 159 -3.06 -25.72 8.45
CA THR A 159 -1.75 -26.27 8.84
C THR A 159 -1.70 -27.76 8.49
N ALA A 160 -0.51 -28.34 8.43
CA ALA A 160 -0.32 -29.77 8.11
C ALA A 160 -1.13 -30.73 9.01
N SER A 161 -1.53 -30.27 10.20
CA SER A 161 -2.25 -31.05 11.20
C SER A 161 -3.77 -30.86 11.21
N LEU A 162 -4.32 -29.94 10.39
CA LEU A 162 -5.75 -29.63 10.34
C LEU A 162 -6.31 -29.95 8.94
N ARG A 163 -7.10 -31.02 8.82
CA ARG A 163 -7.63 -31.50 7.54
C ARG A 163 -8.81 -30.64 7.08
N GLN A 164 -8.89 -30.40 5.76
CA GLN A 164 -9.98 -29.62 5.15
C GLN A 164 -11.38 -30.10 5.52
N GLU A 165 -11.62 -31.44 5.52
CA GLU A 165 -12.91 -32.03 5.93
C GLU A 165 -13.30 -31.67 7.37
N SER A 166 -12.29 -31.65 8.28
CA SER A 166 -12.54 -31.28 9.68
C SER A 166 -12.91 -29.81 9.81
N ILE A 167 -12.23 -28.91 9.06
CA ILE A 167 -12.54 -27.48 9.04
C ILE A 167 -13.96 -27.27 8.49
N ARG A 168 -14.29 -27.85 7.34
CA ARG A 168 -15.61 -27.76 6.71
C ARG A 168 -16.71 -28.19 7.66
N LYS A 169 -16.51 -29.32 8.35
CA LYS A 169 -17.49 -29.83 9.33
C LYS A 169 -17.67 -28.88 10.52
N ILE A 170 -16.58 -28.39 11.10
CA ILE A 170 -16.64 -27.48 12.24
C ILE A 170 -17.36 -26.18 11.84
N ILE A 171 -17.00 -25.60 10.70
CA ILE A 171 -17.63 -24.35 10.21
C ILE A 171 -19.12 -24.58 9.93
N ASN A 172 -19.50 -25.70 9.30
CA ASN A 172 -20.89 -26.02 9.08
C ASN A 172 -21.67 -26.16 10.41
N ASP A 173 -21.14 -26.90 11.38
CA ASP A 173 -21.78 -27.06 12.68
C ASP A 173 -21.90 -25.71 13.41
N VAL A 174 -20.88 -24.85 13.33
CA VAL A 174 -20.90 -23.50 13.90
C VAL A 174 -21.91 -22.58 13.21
N LEU A 175 -22.03 -22.63 11.88
CA LEU A 175 -23.04 -21.85 11.15
C LEU A 175 -24.46 -22.27 11.52
N LEU A 176 -24.70 -23.57 11.70
CA LEU A 176 -26.00 -24.08 12.12
C LEU A 176 -26.35 -23.69 13.56
N ASP A 177 -25.38 -23.77 14.47
CA ASP A 177 -25.60 -23.54 15.91
C ASP A 177 -25.56 -22.06 16.30
N TYR A 178 -24.79 -21.22 15.57
CA TYR A 178 -24.51 -19.83 15.95
C TYR A 178 -24.71 -18.79 14.83
N GLY A 179 -24.96 -19.21 13.59
CA GLY A 179 -25.14 -18.27 12.46
C GLY A 179 -26.32 -17.29 12.65
N TYR A 180 -27.31 -17.66 13.49
CA TYR A 180 -28.41 -16.77 13.83
C TYR A 180 -27.99 -15.53 14.61
N LEU A 181 -26.80 -15.54 15.26
CA LEU A 181 -26.25 -14.40 15.98
C LEU A 181 -25.77 -13.26 15.07
N LEU A 182 -25.55 -13.56 13.79
CA LEU A 182 -25.10 -12.56 12.81
C LEU A 182 -26.27 -11.67 12.37
N GLU A 183 -26.57 -10.66 13.16
CA GLU A 183 -27.53 -9.64 12.78
C GLU A 183 -26.98 -8.68 11.74
N GLU A 184 -27.84 -7.98 11.00
CA GLU A 184 -27.45 -7.11 9.90
C GLU A 184 -26.74 -5.84 10.39
N ASN A 185 -25.51 -5.64 9.94
CA ASN A 185 -24.68 -4.51 10.32
C ASN A 185 -24.57 -3.43 9.23
N ILE A 186 -24.90 -3.75 7.97
CA ILE A 186 -24.93 -2.75 6.89
C ILE A 186 -26.25 -1.98 6.96
N PRO A 187 -26.23 -0.62 6.93
CA PRO A 187 -27.46 0.17 6.87
C PRO A 187 -28.35 -0.20 5.68
N GLU A 188 -29.65 -0.24 5.90
CA GLU A 188 -30.66 -0.71 4.90
C GLU A 188 -30.57 0.05 3.57
N GLU A 189 -30.29 1.37 3.61
CA GLU A 189 -30.11 2.18 2.41
C GLU A 189 -28.95 1.68 1.56
N LEU A 190 -27.82 1.30 2.17
CA LEU A 190 -26.64 0.80 1.48
C LEU A 190 -26.88 -0.62 0.95
N LEU A 191 -27.58 -1.48 1.71
CA LEU A 191 -27.98 -2.82 1.26
C LEU A 191 -28.83 -2.75 -0.01
N LYS A 192 -29.88 -1.92 -0.01
CA LYS A 192 -30.79 -1.78 -1.15
C LYS A 192 -30.11 -1.18 -2.37
N ARG A 193 -29.37 -0.06 -2.19
CA ARG A 193 -28.65 0.59 -3.31
C ARG A 193 -27.53 -0.28 -3.88
N GLY A 194 -26.84 -1.02 -3.03
CA GLY A 194 -25.77 -1.93 -3.43
C GLY A 194 -26.28 -3.26 -3.99
N ASN A 195 -27.57 -3.55 -3.90
CA ASN A 195 -28.16 -4.88 -4.19
C ASN A 195 -27.34 -5.99 -3.52
N LEU A 196 -27.18 -5.89 -2.18
CA LEU A 196 -26.34 -6.79 -1.41
C LEU A 196 -27.17 -7.89 -0.74
N LEU A 197 -26.57 -9.07 -0.62
CA LEU A 197 -27.17 -10.15 0.15
C LEU A 197 -27.25 -9.78 1.65
N PRO A 198 -28.34 -10.20 2.35
CA PRO A 198 -28.39 -10.13 3.81
C PRO A 198 -27.23 -10.90 4.45
N ARG A 199 -26.74 -10.44 5.63
CA ARG A 199 -25.54 -10.99 6.30
C ARG A 199 -25.63 -12.51 6.51
N LYS A 200 -26.80 -13.01 6.96
CA LYS A 200 -27.03 -14.44 7.20
C LYS A 200 -27.00 -15.29 5.92
N GLU A 201 -27.53 -14.78 4.82
CA GLU A 201 -27.48 -15.45 3.53
C GLU A 201 -26.06 -15.41 2.93
N ALA A 202 -25.38 -14.28 3.07
CA ALA A 202 -24.04 -14.12 2.54
C ALA A 202 -23.01 -15.02 3.27
N ILE A 203 -23.11 -15.17 4.61
CA ILE A 203 -22.17 -16.01 5.34
C ILE A 203 -22.33 -17.50 4.95
N LEU A 204 -23.55 -17.95 4.69
CA LEU A 204 -23.79 -19.30 4.19
C LEU A 204 -23.17 -19.49 2.80
N ASN A 205 -23.38 -18.53 1.89
CA ASN A 205 -22.92 -18.61 0.50
C ASN A 205 -21.42 -18.35 0.34
N VAL A 206 -20.74 -17.66 1.27
CA VAL A 206 -19.28 -17.57 1.22
C VAL A 206 -18.61 -18.86 1.70
N HIS A 207 -19.24 -19.61 2.62
CA HIS A 207 -18.71 -20.89 3.09
C HIS A 207 -19.17 -22.08 2.25
N PHE A 208 -20.44 -22.16 1.94
CA PHE A 208 -21.08 -23.27 1.21
C PHE A 208 -21.98 -22.71 0.11
N PRO A 209 -21.41 -22.21 -0.98
CA PRO A 209 -22.15 -21.52 -2.02
C PRO A 209 -23.08 -22.46 -2.78
N GLU A 210 -24.31 -22.03 -3.03
CA GLU A 210 -25.27 -22.71 -3.89
C GLU A 210 -24.85 -22.67 -5.36
N SER A 211 -24.22 -21.55 -5.78
CA SER A 211 -23.67 -21.35 -7.12
C SER A 211 -22.45 -20.41 -7.08
N PHE A 212 -21.68 -20.36 -8.17
CA PHE A 212 -20.56 -19.39 -8.29
C PHE A 212 -21.06 -17.95 -8.27
N GLU A 213 -22.25 -17.67 -8.79
CA GLU A 213 -22.86 -16.34 -8.76
C GLU A 213 -23.16 -15.92 -7.31
N LYS A 214 -23.82 -16.78 -6.53
CA LYS A 214 -24.11 -16.54 -5.11
C LYS A 214 -22.84 -16.36 -4.28
N LYS A 215 -21.78 -17.11 -4.60
CA LYS A 215 -20.46 -16.95 -3.98
C LYS A 215 -19.88 -15.54 -4.24
N GLU A 216 -19.96 -15.06 -5.49
CA GLU A 216 -19.41 -13.73 -5.81
C GLU A 216 -20.27 -12.61 -5.20
N GLU A 217 -21.59 -12.75 -5.15
CA GLU A 217 -22.48 -11.84 -4.44
C GLU A 217 -22.16 -11.78 -2.95
N ALA A 218 -21.94 -12.93 -2.31
CA ALA A 218 -21.56 -13.02 -0.91
C ALA A 218 -20.19 -12.37 -0.63
N LYS A 219 -19.18 -12.64 -1.46
CA LYS A 219 -17.86 -12.00 -1.37
C LYS A 219 -17.97 -10.49 -1.52
N ARG A 220 -18.73 -10.02 -2.50
CA ARG A 220 -18.95 -8.58 -2.70
C ARG A 220 -19.58 -7.92 -1.49
N ARG A 221 -20.54 -8.58 -0.85
CA ARG A 221 -21.15 -8.06 0.38
C ARG A 221 -20.16 -7.92 1.50
N PHE A 222 -19.31 -8.93 1.77
CA PHE A 222 -18.31 -8.86 2.84
C PHE A 222 -17.16 -7.89 2.51
N MET A 223 -16.78 -7.76 1.25
CA MET A 223 -15.86 -6.72 0.80
C MET A 223 -16.38 -5.32 1.12
N LEU A 224 -17.66 -5.05 0.82
CA LEU A 224 -18.27 -3.75 1.15
C LEU A 224 -18.43 -3.55 2.67
N GLU A 225 -18.68 -4.62 3.44
CA GLU A 225 -18.67 -4.57 4.91
C GLU A 225 -17.30 -4.19 5.45
N GLU A 226 -16.23 -4.81 4.95
CA GLU A 226 -14.86 -4.46 5.37
C GLU A 226 -14.53 -2.99 5.12
N ILE A 227 -14.92 -2.47 3.95
CA ILE A 227 -14.75 -1.06 3.58
C ILE A 227 -15.60 -0.16 4.49
N LEU A 228 -16.87 -0.53 4.72
CA LEU A 228 -17.78 0.24 5.57
C LEU A 228 -17.27 0.35 7.00
N LEU A 229 -16.82 -0.76 7.58
CA LEU A 229 -16.26 -0.78 8.94
C LEU A 229 -15.01 0.10 9.04
N LEU A 230 -14.13 0.05 8.02
CA LEU A 230 -12.93 0.88 7.99
C LEU A 230 -13.27 2.37 7.89
N GLU A 231 -14.07 2.74 6.91
CA GLU A 231 -14.43 4.15 6.67
C GLU A 231 -15.25 4.74 7.83
N MET A 232 -16.18 3.95 8.41
CA MET A 232 -16.94 4.37 9.59
C MET A 232 -16.04 4.63 10.79
N GLY A 233 -15.11 3.70 11.12
CA GLY A 233 -14.22 3.89 12.25
C GLY A 233 -13.32 5.12 12.11
N ILE A 234 -12.77 5.35 10.92
CA ILE A 234 -11.91 6.50 10.64
C ILE A 234 -12.69 7.81 10.67
N LEU A 235 -13.81 7.87 9.93
CA LEU A 235 -14.57 9.12 9.76
C LEU A 235 -15.39 9.49 11.00
N GLN A 236 -15.85 8.51 11.77
CA GLN A 236 -16.53 8.79 13.04
C GLN A 236 -15.58 9.43 14.04
N ASN A 237 -14.38 8.88 14.22
CA ASN A 237 -13.37 9.46 15.11
C ASN A 237 -13.01 10.89 14.69
N ARG A 238 -12.86 11.12 13.39
CA ARG A 238 -12.65 12.47 12.84
C ARG A 238 -13.81 13.41 13.16
N PHE A 239 -15.04 12.96 12.93
CA PHE A 239 -16.24 13.77 13.17
C PHE A 239 -16.41 14.18 14.66
N GLU A 240 -16.05 13.27 15.57
CA GLU A 240 -16.04 13.54 17.01
C GLU A 240 -14.95 14.56 17.38
N THR A 241 -13.75 14.42 16.80
CA THR A 241 -12.63 15.35 16.99
C THR A 241 -12.97 16.75 16.45
N ASP A 242 -13.54 16.84 15.24
CA ASP A 242 -13.94 18.11 14.63
C ASP A 242 -15.02 18.81 15.45
N LYS A 243 -15.97 18.07 16.03
CA LYS A 243 -17.01 18.63 16.91
C LYS A 243 -16.46 19.16 18.24
N ALA A 244 -15.54 18.43 18.85
CA ALA A 244 -14.93 18.83 20.11
C ALA A 244 -14.10 20.12 19.96
N ASN A 245 -13.65 20.41 18.75
CA ASN A 245 -12.64 21.40 18.43
C ASN A 245 -13.13 22.54 17.49
N ASN A 246 -14.42 22.80 17.43
CA ASN A 246 -14.94 23.92 16.65
C ASN A 246 -14.52 25.30 17.22
N ASN A 247 -14.02 26.18 16.35
CA ASN A 247 -13.63 27.59 16.64
C ASN A 247 -12.38 27.78 17.52
N ILE A 248 -11.36 26.90 17.35
CA ILE A 248 -10.13 27.02 18.12
C ILE A 248 -9.18 28.09 17.58
N TYR A 249 -9.22 28.33 16.27
CA TYR A 249 -8.42 29.37 15.63
C TYR A 249 -9.25 30.62 15.39
N GLU A 250 -8.85 31.72 16.02
CA GLU A 250 -9.31 33.05 15.61
C GLU A 250 -8.42 33.53 14.45
N ILE A 251 -8.93 33.34 13.24
CA ILE A 251 -8.19 33.69 12.04
C ILE A 251 -8.80 34.94 11.42
N GLU A 252 -8.05 36.03 11.51
CA GLU A 252 -8.39 37.27 10.83
C GLU A 252 -8.07 37.18 9.33
N ASP A 253 -8.90 37.85 8.51
CA ASP A 253 -8.71 37.90 7.05
C ASP A 253 -7.64 38.93 6.65
N ASN A 254 -6.51 38.93 7.37
CA ASN A 254 -5.39 39.81 7.09
C ASN A 254 -4.39 39.08 6.21
N LYS A 255 -4.20 39.48 4.96
CA LYS A 255 -3.36 38.80 3.97
C LYS A 255 -2.14 39.63 3.55
N LYS A 256 -1.68 40.53 4.41
CA LYS A 256 -0.59 41.45 4.05
C LYS A 256 0.73 40.71 3.74
N LEU A 257 1.14 39.75 4.59
CA LEU A 257 2.35 38.95 4.35
C LEU A 257 2.19 38.02 3.16
N VAL A 258 1.05 37.33 3.07
CA VAL A 258 0.73 36.42 1.97
C VAL A 258 0.69 37.18 0.63
N SER A 259 0.05 38.34 0.56
CA SER A 259 0.00 39.15 -0.66
C SER A 259 1.39 39.64 -1.07
N LYS A 260 2.16 40.21 -0.13
CA LYS A 260 3.55 40.62 -0.40
C LYS A 260 4.41 39.49 -0.92
N PHE A 261 4.24 38.32 -0.35
CA PHE A 261 4.98 37.13 -0.80
C PHE A 261 4.60 36.71 -2.21
N ILE A 262 3.28 36.60 -2.51
CA ILE A 262 2.82 36.25 -3.85
C ILE A 262 3.28 37.27 -4.89
N ASP A 263 3.22 38.57 -4.55
CA ASP A 263 3.67 39.65 -5.45
C ASP A 263 5.20 39.66 -5.67
N SER A 264 5.99 39.07 -4.75
CA SER A 264 7.45 38.94 -4.88
C SER A 264 7.90 37.76 -5.72
N LEU A 265 6.99 36.82 -6.05
CA LEU A 265 7.33 35.66 -6.86
C LEU A 265 7.62 36.06 -8.32
N GLU A 266 8.70 35.51 -8.89
CA GLU A 266 9.06 35.72 -10.31
C GLU A 266 8.12 34.99 -11.30
N TYR A 267 7.12 34.27 -10.79
CA TYR A 267 6.19 33.45 -11.58
C TYR A 267 4.79 33.42 -10.95
N ASP A 268 3.80 33.22 -11.79
CA ASP A 268 2.41 33.06 -11.35
C ASP A 268 2.16 31.66 -10.77
N LEU A 269 1.34 31.61 -9.72
CA LEU A 269 0.85 30.33 -9.21
C LEU A 269 -0.06 29.65 -10.24
N THR A 270 0.09 28.34 -10.40
CA THR A 270 -0.79 27.53 -11.27
C THR A 270 -2.23 27.52 -10.75
N LYS A 271 -3.20 27.20 -11.61
CA LYS A 271 -4.60 27.06 -11.21
C LYS A 271 -4.77 26.01 -10.11
N ALA A 272 -4.03 24.89 -10.19
CA ALA A 272 -4.07 23.85 -9.19
C ALA A 272 -3.53 24.32 -7.83
N GLN A 273 -2.43 25.06 -7.81
CA GLN A 273 -1.87 25.65 -6.58
C GLN A 273 -2.87 26.64 -5.95
N LYS A 274 -3.44 27.56 -6.75
CA LYS A 274 -4.46 28.52 -6.28
C LYS A 274 -5.68 27.79 -5.71
N ARG A 275 -6.14 26.72 -6.35
CA ARG A 275 -7.25 25.88 -5.87
C ARG A 275 -6.94 25.27 -4.51
N VAL A 276 -5.77 24.63 -4.35
CA VAL A 276 -5.38 23.97 -3.08
C VAL A 276 -5.22 24.99 -1.96
N VAL A 277 -4.61 26.14 -2.22
CA VAL A 277 -4.53 27.26 -1.26
C VAL A 277 -5.92 27.69 -0.82
N ALA A 278 -6.86 27.87 -1.76
CA ALA A 278 -8.23 28.28 -1.46
C ALA A 278 -9.02 27.24 -0.65
N GLU A 279 -8.81 25.93 -0.93
CA GLU A 279 -9.41 24.83 -0.17
C GLU A 279 -8.98 24.89 1.30
N ILE A 280 -7.67 24.97 1.56
CA ILE A 280 -7.10 24.99 2.91
C ILE A 280 -7.53 26.27 3.64
N TYR A 281 -7.44 27.43 2.98
CA TYR A 281 -7.85 28.71 3.53
C TYR A 281 -9.31 28.73 3.97
N LYS A 282 -10.20 28.15 3.15
CA LYS A 282 -11.64 28.08 3.48
C LYS A 282 -11.90 27.25 4.75
N GLU A 283 -11.17 26.17 4.95
CA GLU A 283 -11.28 25.33 6.15
C GLU A 283 -10.75 26.04 7.39
N LEU A 284 -9.58 26.67 7.30
CA LEU A 284 -9.00 27.45 8.38
C LEU A 284 -9.92 28.61 8.80
N LYS A 285 -10.48 29.35 7.82
CA LYS A 285 -11.43 30.46 8.09
C LYS A 285 -12.73 29.96 8.72
N ALA A 286 -13.13 28.73 8.45
CA ALA A 286 -14.32 28.13 9.08
C ALA A 286 -14.01 27.58 10.49
N GLY A 287 -12.82 27.84 11.06
CA GLY A 287 -12.39 27.35 12.37
C GLY A 287 -12.18 25.82 12.44
N LYS A 288 -12.08 25.15 11.29
CA LYS A 288 -11.85 23.70 11.23
C LYS A 288 -10.37 23.38 11.36
N ILE A 289 -10.05 22.27 12.02
CA ILE A 289 -8.70 21.74 12.02
C ILE A 289 -8.42 21.12 10.65
N VAL A 290 -7.38 21.61 9.99
CA VAL A 290 -6.91 21.09 8.69
C VAL A 290 -6.02 19.88 8.91
N ASN A 291 -6.44 18.73 8.36
CA ASN A 291 -5.64 17.53 8.27
C ASN A 291 -5.57 17.12 6.79
N ARG A 292 -4.50 17.47 6.09
CA ARG A 292 -4.49 17.39 4.63
C ARG A 292 -3.22 16.81 4.05
N LEU A 293 -3.39 15.91 3.09
CA LEU A 293 -2.32 15.39 2.24
C LEU A 293 -2.30 16.19 0.92
N ILE A 294 -1.21 16.91 0.69
CA ILE A 294 -0.96 17.57 -0.60
C ILE A 294 -0.14 16.62 -1.47
N GLN A 295 -0.74 16.16 -2.54
CA GLN A 295 -0.11 15.32 -3.55
C GLN A 295 0.17 16.10 -4.83
N GLY A 296 1.28 15.79 -5.46
CA GLY A 296 1.64 16.35 -6.76
C GLY A 296 2.96 15.77 -7.22
N ASP A 297 3.19 15.84 -8.51
CA ASP A 297 4.42 15.32 -9.11
C ASP A 297 5.67 16.06 -8.57
N VAL A 298 6.85 15.51 -8.80
CA VAL A 298 8.10 16.15 -8.43
C VAL A 298 8.22 17.49 -9.15
N GLY A 299 8.36 18.58 -8.35
CA GLY A 299 8.42 19.94 -8.88
C GLY A 299 7.08 20.55 -9.29
N SER A 300 5.94 20.04 -8.84
CA SER A 300 4.61 20.67 -9.01
C SER A 300 4.42 21.91 -8.12
N GLY A 301 5.38 22.22 -7.24
CA GLY A 301 5.33 23.37 -6.35
C GLY A 301 4.52 23.15 -5.07
N LYS A 302 4.54 21.95 -4.50
CA LYS A 302 3.94 21.68 -3.17
C LYS A 302 4.47 22.60 -2.09
N THR A 303 5.77 22.87 -2.10
CA THR A 303 6.45 23.70 -1.13
C THR A 303 5.87 25.13 -1.12
N ILE A 304 5.59 25.72 -2.29
CA ILE A 304 5.05 27.10 -2.35
C ILE A 304 3.67 27.20 -1.68
N VAL A 305 2.81 26.18 -1.84
CA VAL A 305 1.51 26.11 -1.14
C VAL A 305 1.72 26.06 0.36
N SER A 306 2.69 25.28 0.82
CA SER A 306 3.04 25.17 2.24
C SER A 306 3.57 26.45 2.81
N LEU A 307 4.41 27.20 2.06
CA LEU A 307 4.93 28.50 2.47
C LEU A 307 3.82 29.54 2.62
N ILE A 308 2.86 29.58 1.70
CA ILE A 308 1.69 30.45 1.77
C ILE A 308 0.89 30.16 3.05
N MET A 309 0.71 28.88 3.40
CA MET A 309 -0.03 28.50 4.61
C MET A 309 0.74 28.85 5.89
N LEU A 310 2.07 28.71 5.91
CA LEU A 310 2.92 29.14 7.04
C LEU A 310 2.83 30.64 7.25
N LEU A 311 2.94 31.43 6.18
CA LEU A 311 2.81 32.88 6.26
C LEU A 311 1.42 33.29 6.76
N TYR A 312 0.37 32.61 6.32
CA TYR A 312 -0.98 32.85 6.78
C TYR A 312 -1.13 32.59 8.28
N MET A 313 -0.50 31.53 8.80
CA MET A 313 -0.49 31.26 10.24
C MET A 313 0.36 32.29 11.03
N ALA A 314 1.55 32.63 10.53
CA ALA A 314 2.42 33.62 11.14
C ALA A 314 1.75 35.01 11.23
N GLU A 315 1.00 35.42 10.19
CA GLU A 315 0.23 36.66 10.15
C GLU A 315 -0.86 36.72 11.23
N ASN A 316 -1.36 35.54 11.66
CA ASN A 316 -2.31 35.38 12.75
C ASN A 316 -1.64 35.04 14.11
N SER A 317 -0.34 35.28 14.25
CA SER A 317 0.42 35.06 15.50
C SER A 317 0.51 33.57 15.92
N TYR A 318 0.40 32.63 14.98
CA TYR A 318 0.64 31.22 15.20
C TYR A 318 1.98 30.78 14.67
N GLN A 319 2.67 29.92 15.41
CA GLN A 319 3.93 29.35 14.99
C GLN A 319 3.70 28.19 13.98
N GLY A 320 4.60 28.06 13.03
CA GLY A 320 4.62 26.99 12.04
C GLY A 320 5.86 26.10 12.14
N VAL A 321 5.72 24.84 11.80
CA VAL A 321 6.82 23.87 11.78
C VAL A 321 6.90 23.19 10.43
N ILE A 322 8.14 23.03 9.90
CA ILE A 322 8.42 22.14 8.79
C ILE A 322 9.32 21.01 9.28
N MET A 323 8.83 19.79 9.19
CA MET A 323 9.59 18.59 9.51
C MET A 323 10.12 17.92 8.25
N ALA A 324 11.44 17.80 8.13
CA ALA A 324 12.12 17.12 7.04
C ALA A 324 12.80 15.83 7.52
N PRO A 325 12.89 14.77 6.68
CA PRO A 325 13.41 13.47 7.09
C PRO A 325 14.93 13.46 7.37
N THR A 326 15.66 14.41 6.84
CA THR A 326 17.13 14.50 7.01
C THR A 326 17.59 15.93 7.27
N GLU A 327 18.74 16.08 7.93
CA GLU A 327 19.36 17.39 8.18
C GLU A 327 19.67 18.17 6.90
N ILE A 328 20.04 17.46 5.84
CA ILE A 328 20.33 18.07 4.53
C ILE A 328 19.07 18.74 3.98
N LEU A 329 17.94 18.03 4.01
CA LEU A 329 16.65 18.58 3.55
C LEU A 329 16.17 19.72 4.44
N ALA A 330 16.28 19.57 5.76
CA ALA A 330 15.94 20.64 6.70
C ALA A 330 16.76 21.91 6.44
N THR A 331 18.08 21.76 6.26
CA THR A 331 18.97 22.89 5.93
C THR A 331 18.62 23.51 4.57
N GLN A 332 18.24 22.71 3.57
CA GLN A 332 17.83 23.24 2.27
C GLN A 332 16.53 24.01 2.33
N HIS A 333 15.51 23.46 3.03
CA HIS A 333 14.27 24.20 3.28
C HIS A 333 14.56 25.52 4.00
N TYR A 334 15.41 25.48 5.04
CA TYR A 334 15.79 26.67 5.79
C TYR A 334 16.41 27.75 4.89
N LEU A 335 17.46 27.39 4.14
CA LEU A 335 18.14 28.34 3.27
C LEU A 335 17.22 28.89 2.18
N GLY A 336 16.40 28.02 1.55
CA GLY A 336 15.45 28.45 0.54
C GLY A 336 14.36 29.36 1.09
N ILE A 337 13.84 29.07 2.27
CA ILE A 337 12.77 29.87 2.90
C ILE A 337 13.30 31.19 3.41
N VAL A 338 14.48 31.23 4.02
CA VAL A 338 15.12 32.49 4.44
C VAL A 338 15.34 33.41 3.25
N ASP A 339 15.76 32.87 2.10
CA ASP A 339 15.95 33.63 0.86
C ASP A 339 14.64 34.17 0.30
N GLU A 340 13.59 33.35 0.24
CA GLU A 340 12.24 33.71 -0.21
C GLU A 340 11.55 34.74 0.73
N PHE A 341 11.86 34.71 2.02
CA PHE A 341 11.24 35.57 3.02
C PHE A 341 12.10 36.77 3.43
N MET A 342 13.21 37.02 2.71
CA MET A 342 14.20 38.08 3.06
C MET A 342 13.56 39.48 3.25
N ASN A 343 12.48 39.77 2.50
CA ASN A 343 11.78 41.06 2.55
C ASN A 343 10.50 41.01 3.40
N LEU A 344 10.27 39.94 4.14
CA LEU A 344 9.13 39.77 5.02
C LEU A 344 9.56 39.83 6.48
N ASP A 345 8.73 40.39 7.33
CA ASP A 345 8.95 40.42 8.78
C ASP A 345 8.50 39.07 9.39
N VAL A 346 9.27 38.01 9.08
CA VAL A 346 9.03 36.63 9.53
C VAL A 346 10.36 35.98 9.94
N ARG A 347 10.42 35.53 11.16
CA ARG A 347 11.63 34.91 11.70
C ARG A 347 11.60 33.39 11.52
N VAL A 348 12.58 32.87 10.76
CA VAL A 348 12.73 31.44 10.45
C VAL A 348 14.00 30.91 11.12
N GLU A 349 13.92 29.78 11.81
CA GLU A 349 15.06 29.17 12.49
C GLU A 349 15.18 27.66 12.18
N LEU A 350 16.42 27.13 12.26
CA LEU A 350 16.73 25.74 12.00
C LEU A 350 17.05 25.00 13.30
N LEU A 351 16.31 23.91 13.59
CA LEU A 351 16.52 23.03 14.73
C LEU A 351 16.79 21.61 14.28
N THR A 352 18.06 21.18 14.34
CA THR A 352 18.52 19.83 13.98
C THR A 352 19.40 19.28 15.09
N GLY A 353 19.76 17.99 15.01
CA GLY A 353 20.68 17.35 15.98
C GLY A 353 22.06 17.94 16.04
N SER A 354 22.47 18.73 15.03
CA SER A 354 23.77 19.46 15.04
C SER A 354 23.74 20.72 15.88
N VAL A 355 22.56 21.28 16.20
CA VAL A 355 22.41 22.46 17.09
C VAL A 355 22.52 22.02 18.55
N LYS A 356 23.62 22.39 19.22
CA LYS A 356 23.96 21.92 20.60
C LYS A 356 24.33 23.06 21.55
N GLY A 357 24.31 22.74 22.85
CA GLY A 357 24.74 23.61 23.93
C GLY A 357 24.00 24.94 23.99
N LYS A 358 24.67 26.01 24.37
CA LYS A 358 24.07 27.34 24.56
C LYS A 358 23.27 27.88 23.37
N LYS A 359 23.65 27.50 22.14
CA LYS A 359 22.90 27.88 20.93
C LYS A 359 21.54 27.21 20.90
N ARG A 360 21.45 25.92 21.28
CA ARG A 360 20.20 25.18 21.38
C ARG A 360 19.35 25.76 22.50
N GLU A 361 19.89 25.96 23.70
CA GLU A 361 19.15 26.51 24.85
C GLU A 361 18.51 27.87 24.51
N LYS A 362 19.30 28.77 23.89
CA LYS A 362 18.78 30.05 23.44
C LYS A 362 17.65 29.92 22.43
N LEU A 363 17.84 29.08 21.43
CA LEU A 363 16.82 28.85 20.40
C LEU A 363 15.54 28.28 20.99
N LEU A 364 15.63 27.29 21.89
CA LEU A 364 14.47 26.73 22.58
C LEU A 364 13.69 27.76 23.38
N ALA A 365 14.39 28.62 24.12
CA ALA A 365 13.77 29.74 24.86
C ALA A 365 13.08 30.74 23.91
N GLU A 366 13.66 31.02 22.75
CA GLU A 366 13.06 31.91 21.75
C GLU A 366 11.80 31.29 21.12
N ILE A 367 11.77 29.97 20.86
CA ILE A 367 10.59 29.23 20.37
C ILE A 367 9.49 29.26 21.43
N GLU A 368 9.78 28.95 22.68
CA GLU A 368 8.85 28.94 23.80
C GLU A 368 8.22 30.33 24.05
N ASN A 369 9.01 31.39 23.88
CA ASN A 369 8.50 32.77 24.01
C ASN A 369 7.75 33.28 22.77
N GLY A 370 7.68 32.51 21.67
CA GLY A 370 7.01 32.88 20.43
C GLY A 370 7.76 33.97 19.63
N LEU A 371 9.09 34.06 19.80
CA LEU A 371 9.95 34.99 19.05
C LEU A 371 10.40 34.40 17.70
N VAL A 372 10.05 33.16 17.43
CA VAL A 372 10.32 32.47 16.17
C VAL A 372 8.98 32.09 15.56
N ASP A 373 8.72 32.52 14.33
CA ASP A 373 7.47 32.28 13.64
C ASP A 373 7.46 30.90 12.97
N ILE A 374 8.59 30.49 12.38
CA ILE A 374 8.71 29.22 11.64
C ILE A 374 9.95 28.47 12.09
N VAL A 375 9.78 27.22 12.50
CA VAL A 375 10.88 26.33 12.86
C VAL A 375 10.99 25.21 11.84
N ILE A 376 12.17 25.03 11.27
CA ILE A 376 12.45 23.96 10.34
C ILE A 376 13.39 22.96 11.02
N GLY A 377 13.11 21.68 10.92
CA GLY A 377 13.98 20.71 11.57
C GLY A 377 13.71 19.27 11.18
N THR A 378 14.35 18.38 11.92
CA THR A 378 14.22 16.93 11.79
C THR A 378 13.46 16.36 12.99
N HIS A 379 13.71 15.09 13.34
CA HIS A 379 13.18 14.48 14.57
C HIS A 379 13.54 15.25 15.85
N ALA A 380 14.52 16.15 15.84
CA ALA A 380 14.82 17.05 16.96
C ALA A 380 13.62 17.92 17.39
N LEU A 381 12.67 18.16 16.48
CA LEU A 381 11.42 18.88 16.77
C LEU A 381 10.47 18.11 17.68
N ILE A 382 10.60 16.80 17.77
CA ILE A 382 9.74 15.92 18.57
C ILE A 382 10.25 15.76 19.99
N GLU A 383 11.53 16.12 20.25
CA GLU A 383 12.14 15.98 21.57
C GLU A 383 11.36 16.76 22.65
N ASN A 384 11.30 16.22 23.87
CA ASN A 384 10.42 16.74 24.93
C ASN A 384 10.75 18.17 25.36
N ASP A 385 11.98 18.62 25.19
CA ASP A 385 12.45 19.96 25.52
C ASP A 385 12.01 21.07 24.54
N VAL A 386 11.45 20.68 23.39
CA VAL A 386 10.90 21.63 22.41
C VAL A 386 9.47 21.98 22.80
N ILE A 387 9.23 23.18 23.25
CA ILE A 387 7.92 23.71 23.64
C ILE A 387 7.60 24.89 22.74
N PHE A 388 6.41 24.90 22.14
CA PHE A 388 5.91 26.01 21.33
C PHE A 388 4.93 26.86 22.16
N LYS A 389 4.98 28.17 21.98
CA LYS A 389 4.00 29.07 22.60
C LYS A 389 2.60 28.92 22.01
N ASN A 390 2.51 28.86 20.69
CA ASN A 390 1.23 28.81 19.97
C ASN A 390 1.41 28.11 18.61
N LEU A 391 1.62 26.78 18.61
CA LEU A 391 1.83 26.00 17.40
C LEU A 391 0.50 25.86 16.64
N GLY A 392 0.41 26.48 15.46
CA GLY A 392 -0.79 26.47 14.62
C GLY A 392 -0.74 25.55 13.40
N LEU A 393 0.47 25.31 12.85
CA LEU A 393 0.61 24.51 11.63
C LEU A 393 1.86 23.63 11.66
N ILE A 394 1.66 22.38 11.33
CA ILE A 394 2.70 21.36 11.14
C ILE A 394 2.72 20.97 9.67
N ILE A 395 3.88 21.08 9.04
CA ILE A 395 4.13 20.58 7.69
C ILE A 395 5.12 19.44 7.75
N ILE A 396 4.77 18.30 7.16
CA ILE A 396 5.63 17.11 7.06
C ILE A 396 5.98 16.89 5.59
N ASP A 397 7.26 16.98 5.25
CA ASP A 397 7.72 16.67 3.90
C ASP A 397 8.17 15.21 3.77
N GLU A 398 7.89 14.59 2.61
CA GLU A 398 8.24 13.20 2.29
C GLU A 398 7.71 12.19 3.32
N GLN A 399 6.40 12.17 3.50
CA GLN A 399 5.66 11.39 4.51
C GLN A 399 6.11 9.93 4.64
N HIS A 400 6.45 9.25 3.53
CA HIS A 400 6.81 7.83 3.52
C HIS A 400 8.03 7.48 4.38
N ARG A 401 8.80 8.48 4.83
CA ARG A 401 9.98 8.34 5.70
C ARG A 401 9.66 8.54 7.18
N PHE A 402 8.42 8.86 7.55
CA PHE A 402 7.99 9.08 8.93
C PHE A 402 6.96 8.06 9.39
N GLY A 403 7.16 7.50 10.58
CA GLY A 403 6.20 6.59 11.22
C GLY A 403 4.97 7.33 11.76
N VAL A 404 3.87 6.59 11.97
CA VAL A 404 2.63 7.11 12.57
C VAL A 404 2.88 7.72 13.95
N THR A 405 3.71 7.06 14.77
CA THR A 405 4.07 7.51 16.12
C THR A 405 4.76 8.87 16.13
N GLN A 406 5.64 9.16 15.17
CA GLN A 406 6.34 10.45 15.08
C GLN A 406 5.38 11.59 14.75
N ARG A 407 4.39 11.35 13.89
CA ARG A 407 3.34 12.33 13.57
C ARG A 407 2.47 12.62 14.79
N LYS A 408 2.09 11.58 15.54
CA LYS A 408 1.33 11.71 16.79
C LYS A 408 2.09 12.58 17.80
N LEU A 409 3.35 12.26 18.07
CA LEU A 409 4.19 13.02 19.00
C LEU A 409 4.34 14.48 18.61
N LEU A 410 4.49 14.81 17.33
CA LEU A 410 4.58 16.20 16.88
C LEU A 410 3.23 16.95 17.03
N ARG A 411 2.10 16.27 16.80
CA ARG A 411 0.77 16.84 17.05
C ARG A 411 0.51 17.11 18.53
N GLU A 412 1.04 16.29 19.42
CA GLU A 412 0.92 16.48 20.88
C GLU A 412 1.65 17.73 21.38
N LYS A 413 2.60 18.30 20.60
CA LYS A 413 3.28 19.57 20.89
C LYS A 413 2.36 20.78 20.75
N GLY A 414 1.31 20.69 19.94
CA GLY A 414 0.27 21.71 19.85
C GLY A 414 -1.07 21.00 19.88
N SER A 415 -1.80 21.13 20.97
CA SER A 415 -3.00 20.31 21.27
C SER A 415 -4.05 20.25 20.15
N LEU A 416 -3.92 21.09 19.10
CA LEU A 416 -4.87 21.19 18.00
C LEU A 416 -4.22 21.71 16.71
N ALA A 417 -2.90 21.55 16.54
CA ALA A 417 -2.22 22.08 15.37
C ALA A 417 -2.73 21.46 14.05
N ASN A 418 -2.91 22.31 13.05
CA ASN A 418 -3.22 21.89 11.70
C ASN A 418 -2.08 21.05 11.14
N LEU A 419 -2.37 20.03 10.36
CA LEU A 419 -1.40 19.13 9.76
C LEU A 419 -1.51 19.16 8.24
N ILE A 420 -0.43 19.51 7.58
CA ILE A 420 -0.26 19.37 6.14
C ILE A 420 0.87 18.38 5.90
N VAL A 421 0.57 17.34 5.16
CA VAL A 421 1.54 16.32 4.77
C VAL A 421 1.78 16.43 3.28
N MET A 422 3.06 16.44 2.87
CA MET A 422 3.43 16.49 1.45
C MET A 422 3.98 15.14 1.00
N SER A 423 3.60 14.71 -0.18
CA SER A 423 4.17 13.54 -0.85
C SER A 423 4.60 13.88 -2.27
N ALA A 424 5.86 13.55 -2.60
CA ALA A 424 6.38 13.66 -3.95
C ALA A 424 6.12 12.40 -4.78
N THR A 425 5.73 11.29 -4.13
CA THR A 425 5.23 10.12 -4.84
C THR A 425 3.74 10.30 -5.06
N PRO A 426 3.29 10.44 -6.31
CA PRO A 426 1.87 10.36 -6.59
C PRO A 426 1.37 8.98 -6.16
N ILE A 427 0.36 8.97 -5.30
CA ILE A 427 -0.39 7.76 -4.96
C ILE A 427 -1.76 7.97 -5.60
N PRO A 428 -2.35 6.99 -6.28
CA PRO A 428 -3.70 7.14 -6.79
C PRO A 428 -4.63 7.68 -5.71
N ARG A 429 -5.42 8.71 -6.04
CA ARG A 429 -6.24 9.46 -5.07
C ARG A 429 -7.08 8.58 -4.17
N SER A 430 -7.63 7.53 -4.74
CA SER A 430 -8.45 6.54 -4.07
C SER A 430 -7.68 5.71 -3.04
N LEU A 431 -6.47 5.30 -3.39
CA LEU A 431 -5.59 4.59 -2.48
C LEU A 431 -5.11 5.51 -1.35
N ALA A 432 -4.83 6.77 -1.67
CA ALA A 432 -4.46 7.77 -0.67
C ALA A 432 -5.58 8.00 0.35
N LEU A 433 -6.84 8.10 -0.09
CA LEU A 433 -8.01 8.23 0.78
C LEU A 433 -8.21 7.02 1.70
N THR A 434 -7.79 5.83 1.29
CA THR A 434 -7.92 4.60 2.09
C THR A 434 -6.78 4.44 3.07
N ILE A 435 -5.53 4.65 2.60
CA ILE A 435 -4.33 4.49 3.44
C ILE A 435 -4.20 5.60 4.48
N TYR A 436 -4.61 6.81 4.11
CA TYR A 436 -4.54 8.03 4.93
C TYR A 436 -5.94 8.56 5.21
N GLY A 437 -6.86 7.68 5.58
CA GLY A 437 -8.28 8.00 5.73
C GLY A 437 -8.61 9.13 6.70
N ASP A 438 -7.67 9.46 7.60
CA ASP A 438 -7.70 10.61 8.50
C ASP A 438 -7.31 11.94 7.83
N LEU A 439 -6.77 11.92 6.60
CA LEU A 439 -6.35 13.11 5.86
C LEU A 439 -7.29 13.40 4.67
N ASP A 440 -7.59 14.66 4.45
CA ASP A 440 -8.15 15.13 3.19
C ASP A 440 -7.08 15.17 2.12
N VAL A 441 -7.43 14.91 0.86
CA VAL A 441 -6.47 14.85 -0.23
C VAL A 441 -6.69 16.02 -1.19
N SER A 442 -5.67 16.87 -1.33
CA SER A 442 -5.55 17.89 -2.39
C SER A 442 -4.49 17.51 -3.41
N ILE A 443 -4.82 17.64 -4.68
CA ILE A 443 -3.93 17.26 -5.78
C ILE A 443 -3.48 18.50 -6.54
N ILE A 444 -2.16 18.62 -6.74
CA ILE A 444 -1.56 19.58 -7.66
C ILE A 444 -1.22 18.81 -8.93
N ASP A 445 -2.15 18.85 -9.88
CA ASP A 445 -2.13 18.13 -11.15
C ASP A 445 -1.55 18.93 -12.31
N GLU A 446 -0.97 20.08 -12.02
CA GLU A 446 -0.31 20.97 -12.99
C GLU A 446 1.16 21.17 -12.62
N LEU A 447 2.01 21.26 -13.62
CA LEU A 447 3.40 21.69 -13.47
C LEU A 447 3.50 23.21 -13.71
N PRO A 448 4.44 23.90 -13.02
CA PRO A 448 4.70 25.32 -13.27
C PRO A 448 5.05 25.60 -14.73
N ALA A 449 4.68 26.79 -15.21
CA ALA A 449 4.95 27.22 -16.58
C ALA A 449 6.46 27.20 -16.90
N GLY A 450 6.81 26.85 -18.13
CA GLY A 450 8.21 26.80 -18.60
C GLY A 450 8.95 25.47 -18.34
N ARG A 451 8.36 24.52 -17.62
CA ARG A 451 8.97 23.21 -17.41
C ARG A 451 8.80 22.31 -18.63
N MET A 452 9.91 21.84 -19.20
CA MET A 452 9.88 20.94 -20.35
C MET A 452 9.78 19.46 -19.88
N PRO A 453 8.97 18.63 -20.57
CA PRO A 453 8.90 17.19 -20.28
C PRO A 453 10.28 16.53 -20.43
N ILE A 454 10.64 15.66 -19.48
CA ILE A 454 11.90 14.93 -19.49
C ILE A 454 11.82 13.80 -20.51
N LYS A 455 12.71 13.77 -21.50
CA LYS A 455 12.79 12.70 -22.48
C LYS A 455 13.47 11.48 -21.85
N THR A 456 12.71 10.41 -21.67
CA THR A 456 13.21 9.16 -21.08
C THR A 456 13.48 8.15 -22.19
N LYS A 457 14.62 7.43 -22.10
CA LYS A 457 14.96 6.36 -23.02
C LYS A 457 15.49 5.14 -22.23
N TRP A 458 14.95 3.97 -22.54
CA TRP A 458 15.51 2.70 -22.08
C TRP A 458 16.65 2.26 -22.98
N ILE A 459 17.83 2.00 -22.41
CA ILE A 459 19.06 1.54 -23.07
C ILE A 459 19.15 0.02 -22.86
N LYS A 460 19.02 -0.73 -23.95
CA LYS A 460 18.83 -2.18 -23.93
C LYS A 460 20.09 -2.96 -24.27
N ASP A 461 21.02 -2.35 -25.00
CA ASP A 461 22.20 -3.00 -25.53
C ASP A 461 23.42 -2.06 -25.55
N GLU A 462 24.58 -2.63 -25.84
CA GLU A 462 25.85 -1.92 -25.90
C GLU A 462 25.90 -0.86 -27.01
N ALA A 463 25.23 -1.10 -28.13
CA ALA A 463 25.20 -0.13 -29.23
C ALA A 463 24.41 1.14 -28.84
N GLU A 464 23.31 0.98 -28.11
CA GLU A 464 22.55 2.10 -27.54
C GLU A 464 23.33 2.81 -26.43
N ARG A 465 24.07 2.06 -25.61
CA ARG A 465 24.94 2.60 -24.54
C ARG A 465 26.03 3.48 -25.13
N GLN A 466 26.69 3.06 -26.20
CA GLN A 466 27.69 3.86 -26.88
C GLN A 466 27.10 5.16 -27.47
N LYS A 467 25.88 5.10 -28.04
CA LYS A 467 25.17 6.31 -28.52
C LYS A 467 24.86 7.27 -27.36
N MET A 468 24.48 6.74 -26.18
CA MET A 468 24.24 7.51 -24.97
C MET A 468 25.52 8.21 -24.50
N TYR A 469 26.67 7.52 -24.44
CA TYR A 469 27.95 8.12 -24.04
C TYR A 469 28.37 9.27 -24.98
N ASN A 470 28.23 9.09 -26.29
CA ASN A 470 28.48 10.13 -27.28
C ASN A 470 27.56 11.35 -27.09
N PHE A 471 26.28 11.10 -26.77
CA PHE A 471 25.31 12.15 -26.48
C PHE A 471 25.68 12.90 -25.19
N ILE A 472 26.06 12.19 -24.14
CA ILE A 472 26.52 12.76 -22.85
C ILE A 472 27.76 13.65 -23.10
N ALA A 473 28.76 13.15 -23.84
CA ALA A 473 29.96 13.92 -24.18
C ALA A 473 29.63 15.24 -24.89
N LYS A 474 28.71 15.21 -25.86
CA LYS A 474 28.22 16.40 -26.54
C LYS A 474 27.57 17.38 -25.57
N LYS A 475 26.70 16.91 -24.68
CA LYS A 475 25.98 17.76 -23.73
C LYS A 475 26.89 18.38 -22.67
N ILE A 476 27.91 17.67 -22.21
CA ILE A 476 28.91 18.21 -21.31
C ILE A 476 29.72 19.32 -22.03
N LYS A 477 30.07 19.16 -23.31
CA LYS A 477 30.70 20.23 -24.11
C LYS A 477 29.80 21.48 -24.24
N GLU A 478 28.49 21.30 -24.24
CA GLU A 478 27.49 22.39 -24.20
C GLU A 478 27.34 22.99 -22.78
N GLY A 479 28.15 22.57 -21.81
CA GLY A 479 28.15 23.07 -20.43
C GLY A 479 27.06 22.45 -19.54
N ARG A 480 26.52 21.28 -19.90
CA ARG A 480 25.50 20.59 -19.08
C ARG A 480 26.16 19.60 -18.12
N GLN A 481 25.48 19.35 -16.99
CA GLN A 481 25.92 18.42 -15.97
C GLN A 481 25.07 17.15 -15.96
N VAL A 482 25.67 16.05 -15.46
CA VAL A 482 25.13 14.71 -15.51
C VAL A 482 25.09 14.08 -14.11
N TYR A 483 23.96 13.50 -13.76
CA TYR A 483 23.84 12.56 -12.65
C TYR A 483 23.94 11.12 -13.16
N VAL A 484 24.73 10.29 -12.47
CA VAL A 484 24.79 8.84 -12.68
C VAL A 484 24.48 8.14 -11.39
N VAL A 485 23.43 7.32 -11.37
CA VAL A 485 22.95 6.63 -10.18
C VAL A 485 23.19 5.14 -10.32
N SER A 486 23.91 4.56 -9.36
CA SER A 486 24.10 3.12 -9.21
C SER A 486 23.10 2.55 -8.21
N PRO A 487 22.54 1.33 -8.43
CA PRO A 487 21.63 0.72 -7.48
C PRO A 487 22.31 0.36 -6.17
N LEU A 488 21.51 0.27 -5.10
CA LEU A 488 21.95 -0.39 -3.88
C LEU A 488 21.87 -1.91 -4.09
N ILE A 489 22.96 -2.61 -3.78
CA ILE A 489 22.99 -4.07 -3.74
C ILE A 489 22.51 -4.46 -2.33
N GLU A 490 21.42 -5.18 -2.22
CA GLU A 490 20.78 -5.57 -0.96
C GLU A 490 21.78 -6.13 0.05
N GLU A 491 21.58 -5.79 1.34
CA GLU A 491 22.20 -6.32 2.57
C GLU A 491 23.65 -5.93 2.92
N SER A 492 24.41 -5.21 2.09
CA SER A 492 25.77 -4.81 2.48
C SER A 492 26.13 -3.40 2.03
N GLU A 493 26.30 -2.49 3.00
CA GLU A 493 26.84 -1.14 2.73
C GLU A 493 28.18 -1.18 1.99
N THR A 494 28.96 -2.25 2.19
CA THR A 494 30.26 -2.44 1.54
C THR A 494 30.14 -2.72 0.05
N LEU A 495 29.16 -3.53 -0.37
CA LEU A 495 28.88 -3.82 -1.77
C LEU A 495 28.30 -2.61 -2.51
N ASN A 496 27.48 -1.80 -1.85
CA ASN A 496 26.93 -0.56 -2.39
C ASN A 496 28.01 0.47 -2.73
N VAL A 497 29.00 0.60 -1.84
CA VAL A 497 30.16 1.49 -2.06
C VAL A 497 31.00 0.98 -3.24
N LYS A 498 31.20 -0.35 -3.34
CA LYS A 498 31.94 -0.96 -4.43
C LYS A 498 31.29 -0.72 -5.77
N SER A 499 29.94 -0.88 -5.88
CA SER A 499 29.20 -0.63 -7.12
C SER A 499 29.30 0.85 -7.59
N ALA A 500 29.21 1.81 -6.66
CA ALA A 500 29.37 3.23 -7.01
C ALA A 500 30.82 3.56 -7.40
N GLN A 501 31.81 2.93 -6.75
CA GLN A 501 33.21 3.09 -7.07
C GLN A 501 33.53 2.53 -8.46
N GLU A 502 33.05 1.31 -8.79
CA GLU A 502 33.20 0.69 -10.10
C GLU A 502 32.58 1.57 -11.20
N THR A 503 31.39 2.13 -10.95
CA THR A 503 30.75 3.07 -11.87
C THR A 503 31.59 4.36 -12.03
N PHE A 504 32.15 4.87 -10.95
CA PHE A 504 33.01 6.05 -11.00
C PHE A 504 34.28 5.80 -11.82
N GLU A 505 34.93 4.63 -11.65
CA GLU A 505 36.12 4.24 -12.41
C GLU A 505 35.80 4.04 -13.89
N GLU A 506 34.69 3.39 -14.22
CA GLU A 506 34.18 3.22 -15.59
C GLU A 506 33.97 4.57 -16.26
N TYR A 507 33.22 5.47 -15.64
CA TYR A 507 32.95 6.80 -16.22
C TYR A 507 34.19 7.65 -16.31
N SER A 508 35.17 7.50 -15.39
CA SER A 508 36.48 8.16 -15.47
C SER A 508 37.28 7.65 -16.65
N GLY A 509 37.20 6.36 -16.99
CA GLY A 509 37.82 5.78 -18.17
C GLY A 509 37.16 6.24 -19.49
N ILE A 510 35.83 6.36 -19.51
CA ILE A 510 35.05 6.82 -20.68
C ILE A 510 35.24 8.33 -20.93
N PHE A 511 35.30 9.12 -19.86
CA PHE A 511 35.39 10.58 -19.91
C PHE A 511 36.63 11.13 -19.19
N PRO A 512 37.84 10.79 -19.63
CA PRO A 512 39.11 11.09 -18.88
C PRO A 512 39.39 12.59 -18.73
N GLU A 513 38.85 13.42 -19.60
CA GLU A 513 39.03 14.88 -19.56
C GLU A 513 37.96 15.61 -18.72
N ARG A 514 37.02 14.88 -18.08
CA ARG A 514 35.91 15.47 -17.36
C ARG A 514 36.08 15.36 -15.86
N ARG A 515 35.55 16.35 -15.16
CA ARG A 515 35.63 16.42 -13.69
C ARG A 515 34.48 15.60 -13.09
N ILE A 516 34.79 14.47 -12.51
CA ILE A 516 33.82 13.52 -11.98
C ILE A 516 33.90 13.51 -10.46
N GLY A 517 32.75 13.61 -9.79
CA GLY A 517 32.62 13.49 -8.36
C GLY A 517 31.91 12.17 -7.98
N LEU A 518 32.21 11.68 -6.78
CA LEU A 518 31.56 10.46 -6.22
C LEU A 518 30.92 10.76 -4.87
N ILE A 519 29.67 10.31 -4.69
CA ILE A 519 28.95 10.34 -3.41
C ILE A 519 28.40 8.94 -3.09
N HIS A 520 28.67 8.45 -1.86
CA HIS A 520 28.16 7.17 -1.38
C HIS A 520 27.84 7.19 0.13
N GLY A 521 27.15 6.13 0.61
CA GLY A 521 26.63 6.05 1.98
C GLY A 521 27.67 6.25 3.08
N LYS A 522 28.87 5.69 2.94
CA LYS A 522 29.94 5.74 3.95
C LYS A 522 30.64 7.10 4.15
N GLN A 523 30.46 8.03 3.22
CA GLN A 523 31.01 9.37 3.38
C GLN A 523 30.32 10.10 4.53
N ASN A 524 31.09 10.89 5.28
CA ASN A 524 30.52 11.74 6.32
C ASN A 524 29.74 12.92 5.71
N TYR A 525 28.98 13.62 6.56
CA TYR A 525 28.12 14.72 6.11
C TYR A 525 28.90 15.85 5.42
N LYS A 526 30.10 16.21 5.95
CA LYS A 526 30.93 17.30 5.39
C LYS A 526 31.45 16.96 4.01
N GLU A 527 31.93 15.72 3.82
CA GLU A 527 32.42 15.23 2.52
C GLU A 527 31.30 15.25 1.47
N LYS A 528 30.12 14.78 1.82
CA LYS A 528 28.97 14.84 0.92
C LYS A 528 28.58 16.25 0.53
N GLN A 529 28.59 17.17 1.51
CA GLN A 529 28.30 18.58 1.26
C GLN A 529 29.34 19.24 0.36
N GLU A 530 30.62 18.93 0.56
CA GLU A 530 31.71 19.49 -0.24
C GLU A 530 31.57 19.08 -1.72
N VAL A 531 31.36 17.77 -1.99
CA VAL A 531 31.18 17.27 -3.36
C VAL A 531 29.95 17.89 -4.00
N MET A 532 28.82 17.96 -3.26
CA MET A 532 27.60 18.59 -3.76
C MET A 532 27.76 20.08 -4.03
N SER A 533 28.50 20.80 -3.18
CA SER A 533 28.80 22.22 -3.40
C SER A 533 29.61 22.43 -4.68
N LYS A 534 30.67 21.61 -4.88
CA LYS A 534 31.46 21.61 -6.11
C LYS A 534 30.57 21.33 -7.36
N PHE A 535 29.67 20.38 -7.27
CA PHE A 535 28.77 20.09 -8.37
C PHE A 535 27.77 21.24 -8.62
N LYS A 536 27.20 21.83 -7.58
CA LYS A 536 26.33 23.03 -7.70
C LYS A 536 27.05 24.24 -8.31
N LYS A 537 28.34 24.44 -7.97
CA LYS A 537 29.15 25.51 -8.53
C LYS A 537 29.70 25.20 -9.94
N HIS A 538 29.34 24.10 -10.54
CA HIS A 538 29.83 23.63 -11.85
C HIS A 538 31.37 23.38 -11.86
N GLU A 539 31.93 23.02 -10.72
CA GLU A 539 33.32 22.53 -10.62
C GLU A 539 33.44 21.06 -11.00
N LEU A 540 32.29 20.33 -11.06
CA LEU A 540 32.16 18.95 -11.51
C LEU A 540 31.17 18.86 -12.68
N ASP A 541 31.50 18.04 -13.68
CA ASP A 541 30.69 17.83 -14.87
C ASP A 541 29.75 16.61 -14.70
N ILE A 542 30.21 15.56 -14.02
CA ILE A 542 29.48 14.33 -13.76
C ILE A 542 29.51 14.07 -12.26
N LEU A 543 28.37 13.67 -11.72
CA LEU A 543 28.25 13.22 -10.34
C LEU A 543 27.74 11.78 -10.31
N VAL A 544 28.61 10.85 -9.90
CA VAL A 544 28.26 9.45 -9.66
C VAL A 544 27.81 9.29 -8.21
N SER A 545 26.70 8.59 -7.99
CA SER A 545 26.25 8.32 -6.63
C SER A 545 25.47 7.02 -6.52
N THR A 546 25.33 6.55 -5.28
CA THR A 546 24.25 5.62 -4.91
C THR A 546 22.91 6.38 -4.79
N THR A 547 21.84 5.71 -4.39
CA THR A 547 20.49 6.30 -4.18
C THR A 547 20.45 7.51 -3.21
N VAL A 548 21.57 7.88 -2.60
CA VAL A 548 21.69 9.06 -1.70
C VAL A 548 21.31 10.38 -2.38
N ILE A 549 21.27 10.46 -3.74
CA ILE A 549 20.72 11.62 -4.48
C ILE A 549 19.21 11.77 -4.33
N GLU A 550 18.51 10.82 -3.75
CA GLU A 550 17.10 11.02 -3.36
C GLU A 550 16.93 12.25 -2.45
N VAL A 551 18.01 12.71 -1.85
CA VAL A 551 18.07 13.88 -0.97
C VAL A 551 18.24 15.17 -1.75
N GLY A 552 17.18 15.71 -2.20
CA GLY A 552 16.69 17.06 -2.45
C GLY A 552 17.57 18.18 -3.04
N VAL A 553 18.84 18.01 -3.41
CA VAL A 553 19.65 19.14 -3.90
C VAL A 553 19.21 19.57 -5.30
N ASN A 554 18.82 20.84 -5.44
CA ASN A 554 18.45 21.42 -6.72
C ASN A 554 19.70 21.92 -7.46
N VAL A 555 19.98 21.31 -8.63
CA VAL A 555 21.04 21.76 -9.55
C VAL A 555 20.40 22.00 -10.91
N PRO A 556 19.99 23.25 -11.24
CA PRO A 556 19.27 23.58 -12.46
C PRO A 556 20.01 23.21 -13.75
N ASN A 557 21.35 23.23 -13.73
CA ASN A 557 22.19 22.90 -14.88
C ASN A 557 22.34 21.38 -15.13
N ALA A 558 22.00 20.53 -14.15
CA ALA A 558 22.02 19.07 -14.33
C ALA A 558 20.79 18.64 -15.16
N SER A 559 21.02 18.42 -16.45
CA SER A 559 19.98 18.11 -17.42
C SER A 559 19.95 16.64 -17.88
N ILE A 560 20.90 15.82 -17.41
CA ILE A 560 20.97 14.40 -17.77
C ILE A 560 20.99 13.56 -16.49
N MET A 561 20.14 12.54 -16.47
CA MET A 561 20.10 11.49 -15.47
C MET A 561 20.39 10.15 -16.13
N VAL A 562 21.36 9.41 -15.65
CA VAL A 562 21.61 8.02 -16.02
C VAL A 562 21.33 7.14 -14.81
N ILE A 563 20.48 6.14 -14.96
CA ILE A 563 20.17 5.17 -13.91
C ILE A 563 20.69 3.81 -14.37
N ARG A 564 21.73 3.33 -13.69
CA ARG A 564 22.35 2.03 -13.95
C ARG A 564 21.52 0.91 -13.35
N ASP A 565 21.50 -0.26 -13.99
CA ASP A 565 20.71 -1.41 -13.55
C ASP A 565 19.26 -1.04 -13.18
N ALA A 566 18.61 -0.27 -14.03
CA ALA A 566 17.30 0.34 -13.76
C ALA A 566 16.21 -0.69 -13.42
N GLN A 567 16.35 -1.96 -13.82
CA GLN A 567 15.45 -3.07 -13.46
C GLN A 567 15.40 -3.36 -11.96
N ARG A 568 16.39 -2.92 -11.19
CA ARG A 568 16.45 -3.12 -9.73
C ARG A 568 15.62 -2.10 -8.96
N PHE A 569 15.19 -1.03 -9.61
CA PHE A 569 14.42 0.04 -8.98
C PHE A 569 12.91 -0.18 -9.17
N GLY A 570 12.14 0.19 -8.15
CA GLY A 570 10.69 0.33 -8.29
C GLY A 570 10.32 1.55 -9.14
N LEU A 571 9.12 1.53 -9.73
CA LEU A 571 8.63 2.64 -10.58
C LEU A 571 8.64 3.99 -9.84
N SER A 572 8.23 4.00 -8.58
CA SER A 572 8.23 5.21 -7.76
C SER A 572 9.63 5.79 -7.59
N SER A 573 10.66 4.95 -7.33
CA SER A 573 12.05 5.40 -7.21
C SER A 573 12.61 5.91 -8.52
N LEU A 574 12.34 5.21 -9.65
CA LEU A 574 12.73 5.67 -11.00
C LEU A 574 12.13 7.03 -11.31
N HIS A 575 10.85 7.23 -10.97
CA HIS A 575 10.17 8.50 -11.18
C HIS A 575 10.76 9.64 -10.33
N GLN A 576 11.07 9.39 -9.06
CA GLN A 576 11.73 10.36 -8.19
C GLN A 576 13.12 10.75 -8.69
N LEU A 577 13.94 9.76 -9.09
CA LEU A 577 15.27 9.99 -9.68
C LEU A 577 15.15 10.79 -10.98
N ARG A 578 14.23 10.42 -11.88
CA ARG A 578 13.97 11.20 -13.09
C ARG A 578 13.63 12.65 -12.79
N GLY A 579 12.82 12.90 -11.76
CA GLY A 579 12.42 14.24 -11.34
C GLY A 579 13.52 15.11 -10.75
N ARG A 580 14.74 14.57 -10.54
CA ARG A 580 15.91 15.35 -10.09
C ARG A 580 16.52 16.20 -11.20
N VAL A 581 16.25 15.90 -12.44
CA VAL A 581 16.58 16.75 -13.59
C VAL A 581 15.31 17.47 -14.10
N GLY A 582 15.44 18.38 -15.07
CA GLY A 582 14.31 19.14 -15.59
C GLY A 582 13.86 20.31 -14.72
N ARG A 583 14.78 20.87 -13.93
CA ARG A 583 14.53 22.05 -13.08
C ARG A 583 15.11 23.35 -13.63
N GLY A 584 15.78 23.27 -14.75
CA GLY A 584 16.35 24.42 -15.47
C GLY A 584 15.60 24.69 -16.78
N GLN A 585 16.10 25.68 -17.53
CA GLN A 585 15.53 26.11 -18.83
C GLN A 585 15.91 25.19 -20.00
N TYR A 586 16.67 24.12 -19.78
CA TYR A 586 17.17 23.25 -20.82
C TYR A 586 16.43 21.92 -20.87
N GLN A 587 16.27 21.39 -22.09
CA GLN A 587 15.70 20.06 -22.28
C GLN A 587 16.49 19.01 -21.50
N SER A 588 15.81 18.25 -20.65
CA SER A 588 16.40 17.22 -19.83
C SER A 588 16.12 15.81 -20.35
N TYR A 589 17.03 14.90 -20.02
CA TYR A 589 17.04 13.52 -20.48
C TYR A 589 17.24 12.55 -19.33
N CYS A 590 16.57 11.41 -19.37
CA CYS A 590 16.74 10.31 -18.44
C CYS A 590 17.04 9.03 -19.21
N PHE A 591 18.16 8.41 -18.94
CA PHE A 591 18.56 7.13 -19.53
C PHE A 591 18.45 6.03 -18.48
N LEU A 592 17.72 4.96 -18.84
CA LEU A 592 17.53 3.79 -17.99
C LEU A 592 18.35 2.64 -18.58
N GLU A 593 19.52 2.36 -18.01
CA GLU A 593 20.35 1.26 -18.45
C GLU A 593 19.87 -0.05 -17.86
N SER A 594 19.51 -1.01 -18.69
CA SER A 594 19.11 -2.35 -18.25
C SER A 594 19.07 -3.33 -19.41
N GLU A 595 19.79 -4.43 -19.25
CA GLU A 595 19.69 -5.64 -20.06
C GLU A 595 18.88 -6.68 -19.25
N THR A 596 17.56 -6.69 -19.42
CA THR A 596 16.70 -7.60 -18.64
C THR A 596 15.77 -8.39 -19.54
N ASP A 597 15.72 -9.73 -19.28
CA ASP A 597 14.76 -10.66 -19.88
C ASP A 597 13.51 -10.85 -19.01
N ASN A 598 13.48 -10.23 -17.82
CA ASN A 598 12.34 -10.34 -16.91
C ASN A 598 11.19 -9.44 -17.41
N GLU A 599 10.08 -10.06 -17.76
CA GLU A 599 8.89 -9.39 -18.33
C GLU A 599 8.34 -8.26 -17.44
N LEU A 600 8.31 -8.45 -16.11
CA LEU A 600 7.83 -7.44 -15.17
C LEU A 600 8.77 -6.23 -15.14
N SER A 601 10.09 -6.47 -15.14
CA SER A 601 11.09 -5.41 -15.17
C SER A 601 11.04 -4.64 -16.49
N ALA A 602 10.94 -5.36 -17.61
CA ALA A 602 10.80 -4.77 -18.95
C ALA A 602 9.56 -3.85 -19.01
N ARG A 603 8.41 -4.32 -18.50
CA ARG A 603 7.17 -3.53 -18.48
C ARG A 603 7.30 -2.26 -17.62
N ARG A 604 8.01 -2.32 -16.47
CA ARG A 604 8.29 -1.10 -15.67
C ARG A 604 9.09 -0.06 -16.46
N LEU A 605 10.14 -0.49 -17.16
CA LEU A 605 10.99 0.40 -17.94
C LEU A 605 10.23 1.00 -19.13
N GLU A 606 9.37 0.22 -19.79
CA GLU A 606 8.49 0.72 -20.85
C GLU A 606 7.51 1.79 -20.35
N VAL A 607 6.92 1.60 -19.17
CA VAL A 607 6.03 2.59 -18.55
C VAL A 607 6.78 3.90 -18.35
N MET A 608 8.00 3.86 -17.82
CA MET A 608 8.84 5.04 -17.61
C MET A 608 9.21 5.76 -18.92
N GLU A 609 9.39 5.02 -20.01
CA GLU A 609 9.68 5.59 -21.34
C GLU A 609 8.44 6.25 -21.96
N LYS A 610 7.25 5.62 -21.80
CA LYS A 610 6.00 6.06 -22.43
C LYS A 610 5.33 7.26 -21.76
N THR A 611 5.50 7.44 -20.44
CA THR A 611 4.82 8.53 -19.72
C THR A 611 5.72 9.29 -18.75
N THR A 612 5.47 10.60 -18.68
CA THR A 612 6.08 11.47 -17.68
C THR A 612 5.14 11.76 -16.51
N ASP A 613 3.87 11.40 -16.62
CA ASP A 613 2.83 11.63 -15.63
C ASP A 613 3.01 10.69 -14.41
N GLY A 614 3.36 11.26 -13.25
CA GLY A 614 3.60 10.52 -12.03
C GLY A 614 2.38 9.75 -11.51
N PHE A 615 1.15 10.26 -11.72
CA PHE A 615 -0.08 9.56 -11.31
C PHE A 615 -0.31 8.31 -12.15
N LYS A 616 -0.08 8.38 -13.47
CA LYS A 616 -0.15 7.20 -14.35
C LYS A 616 0.91 6.16 -14.01
N ILE A 617 2.13 6.61 -13.69
CA ILE A 617 3.21 5.73 -13.24
C ILE A 617 2.81 5.01 -11.95
N ALA A 618 2.22 5.72 -11.00
CA ALA A 618 1.76 5.12 -9.74
C ALA A 618 0.60 4.12 -9.96
N GLU A 619 -0.32 4.39 -10.87
CA GLU A 619 -1.38 3.45 -11.24
C GLU A 619 -0.82 2.17 -11.87
N GLU A 620 0.19 2.30 -12.75
CA GLU A 620 0.86 1.13 -13.35
C GLU A 620 1.71 0.37 -12.31
N ASP A 621 2.39 1.07 -11.38
CA ASP A 621 3.11 0.42 -10.28
C ASP A 621 2.18 -0.44 -9.42
N LEU A 622 0.97 0.06 -9.13
CA LEU A 622 -0.05 -0.70 -8.41
C LEU A 622 -0.53 -1.93 -9.17
N LYS A 623 -0.73 -1.82 -10.49
CA LYS A 623 -1.15 -2.95 -11.32
C LYS A 623 -0.07 -4.04 -11.42
N LEU A 624 1.21 -3.64 -11.39
CA LEU A 624 2.36 -4.54 -11.49
C LEU A 624 2.74 -5.19 -10.16
N ARG A 625 2.40 -4.56 -9.02
CA ARG A 625 2.56 -5.17 -7.70
C ARG A 625 1.37 -6.07 -7.44
N ASN A 626 1.61 -7.34 -7.14
CA ASN A 626 0.56 -8.20 -6.60
C ASN A 626 0.10 -7.61 -5.26
N SER A 627 -1.21 -7.61 -5.01
CA SER A 627 -1.86 -7.05 -3.81
C SER A 627 -1.24 -7.46 -2.46
N GLY A 628 -0.49 -8.56 -2.42
CA GLY A 628 0.21 -9.03 -1.22
C GLY A 628 1.45 -8.21 -0.82
N GLU A 629 2.14 -7.55 -1.75
CA GLU A 629 3.34 -6.76 -1.44
C GLU A 629 3.01 -5.34 -0.93
N ILE A 630 1.84 -4.80 -1.31
CA ILE A 630 1.40 -3.47 -0.85
C ILE A 630 1.04 -3.48 0.64
N MET A 631 0.62 -4.63 1.16
CA MET A 631 0.26 -4.83 2.57
C MET A 631 1.45 -5.08 3.51
N GLY A 632 2.67 -5.22 3.00
CA GLY A 632 3.89 -5.44 3.80
C GLY A 632 4.30 -4.28 4.72
N THR A 633 3.70 -3.10 4.55
CA THR A 633 3.91 -1.97 5.44
C THR A 633 2.77 -1.88 6.47
N ARG A 634 3.02 -2.34 7.69
CA ARG A 634 2.16 -2.21 8.88
C ARG A 634 1.90 -0.74 9.29
N GLN A 635 1.64 0.16 8.36
CA GLN A 635 1.58 1.60 8.66
C GLN A 635 0.17 2.15 8.96
N SER A 636 -0.87 1.40 8.68
CA SER A 636 -2.24 1.79 9.04
C SER A 636 -3.09 0.52 9.10
N GLY A 637 -4.11 0.45 9.94
CA GLY A 637 -4.98 -0.71 10.17
C GLY A 637 -5.62 -1.38 8.93
N VAL A 638 -5.13 -1.06 7.74
CA VAL A 638 -5.50 -1.58 6.42
C VAL A 638 -4.98 -3.00 6.16
N SER A 639 -4.00 -3.49 6.94
CA SER A 639 -3.41 -4.84 6.75
C SER A 639 -4.37 -6.01 7.06
N ASP A 640 -5.57 -5.73 7.59
CA ASP A 640 -6.53 -6.75 8.00
C ASP A 640 -7.68 -6.97 7.00
N MET A 641 -7.60 -6.36 5.82
CA MET A 641 -8.59 -6.60 4.76
C MET A 641 -8.34 -7.95 4.09
N VAL A 642 -9.23 -8.89 4.31
CA VAL A 642 -9.11 -10.27 3.82
C VAL A 642 -9.69 -10.43 2.42
N LEU A 643 -10.77 -9.71 2.11
CA LEU A 643 -11.51 -9.83 0.85
C LEU A 643 -11.31 -8.63 -0.08
N THR A 644 -10.87 -7.48 0.45
CA THR A 644 -10.78 -6.25 -0.32
C THR A 644 -9.40 -6.09 -0.96
N ASP A 645 -9.35 -6.21 -2.28
CA ASP A 645 -8.22 -5.74 -3.08
C ASP A 645 -8.42 -4.24 -3.34
N ILE A 646 -7.71 -3.40 -2.58
CA ILE A 646 -7.86 -1.95 -2.61
C ILE A 646 -7.66 -1.40 -4.03
N VAL A 647 -6.74 -1.99 -4.79
CA VAL A 647 -6.41 -1.54 -6.15
C VAL A 647 -7.56 -1.79 -7.13
N LYS A 648 -8.21 -2.94 -7.00
CA LYS A 648 -9.32 -3.32 -7.90
C LYS A 648 -10.64 -2.66 -7.50
N ASN A 649 -10.83 -2.38 -6.22
CA ASN A 649 -12.12 -1.92 -5.66
C ASN A 649 -12.15 -0.42 -5.31
N VAL A 650 -11.37 0.37 -6.03
CA VAL A 650 -11.28 1.83 -5.85
C VAL A 650 -12.63 2.54 -5.94
N LYS A 651 -13.49 2.11 -6.88
CA LYS A 651 -14.81 2.72 -7.09
C LYS A 651 -15.75 2.43 -5.92
N GLU A 652 -15.71 1.21 -5.41
CA GLU A 652 -16.46 0.75 -4.25
C GLU A 652 -16.03 1.50 -2.98
N ILE A 653 -14.73 1.66 -2.78
CA ILE A 653 -14.19 2.41 -1.64
C ILE A 653 -14.68 3.86 -1.67
N LYS A 654 -14.58 4.53 -2.81
CA LYS A 654 -15.09 5.90 -2.96
C LYS A 654 -16.59 5.98 -2.71
N TYR A 655 -17.35 5.04 -3.27
CA TYR A 655 -18.80 4.98 -3.09
C TYR A 655 -19.19 4.84 -1.61
N VAL A 656 -18.55 3.91 -0.90
CA VAL A 656 -18.82 3.68 0.54
C VAL A 656 -18.39 4.90 1.36
N ARG A 657 -17.22 5.50 1.08
CA ARG A 657 -16.76 6.71 1.77
C ARG A 657 -17.73 7.89 1.61
N ASP A 658 -18.16 8.17 0.37
CA ASP A 658 -19.15 9.23 0.10
C ASP A 658 -20.47 8.97 0.82
N TYR A 659 -20.87 7.71 0.95
CA TYR A 659 -22.02 7.29 1.72
C TYR A 659 -21.83 7.56 3.22
N VAL A 660 -20.70 7.12 3.79
CA VAL A 660 -20.38 7.27 5.22
C VAL A 660 -20.34 8.73 5.64
N ILE A 661 -19.73 9.60 4.85
CA ILE A 661 -19.70 11.05 5.11
C ILE A 661 -21.14 11.58 5.25
N LYS A 662 -22.00 11.31 4.27
CA LYS A 662 -23.39 11.75 4.29
C LYS A 662 -24.22 11.14 5.42
N TYR A 663 -23.92 9.89 5.79
CA TYR A 663 -24.56 9.20 6.89
C TYR A 663 -24.21 9.85 8.23
N LEU A 664 -22.92 10.12 8.48
CA LEU A 664 -22.45 10.77 9.70
C LEU A 664 -22.95 12.22 9.80
N GLU A 665 -22.97 12.98 8.70
CA GLU A 665 -23.54 14.33 8.66
C GLU A 665 -25.03 14.33 9.05
N ARG A 666 -25.84 13.42 8.48
CA ARG A 666 -27.28 13.32 8.79
C ARG A 666 -27.54 12.91 10.24
N ASN A 667 -26.70 12.05 10.80
CA ASN A 667 -26.88 11.47 12.13
C ASN A 667 -26.01 12.14 13.20
N ASN A 668 -25.49 13.35 12.92
CA ASN A 668 -24.66 14.10 13.86
C ASN A 668 -23.45 13.30 14.40
N GLY A 669 -22.83 12.48 13.57
CA GLY A 669 -21.68 11.64 13.91
C GLY A 669 -22.03 10.33 14.62
N LYS A 670 -23.30 10.04 14.86
CA LYS A 670 -23.72 8.81 15.56
C LYS A 670 -23.98 7.68 14.59
N VAL A 671 -23.50 6.49 14.95
CA VAL A 671 -23.84 5.25 14.24
C VAL A 671 -25.11 4.68 14.86
N GLU A 672 -26.22 4.73 14.12
CA GLU A 672 -27.55 4.29 14.61
C GLU A 672 -27.66 2.76 14.69
N ASN A 673 -27.09 2.04 13.70
CA ASN A 673 -27.10 0.59 13.70
C ASN A 673 -26.21 0.06 14.83
N GLU A 674 -26.85 -0.60 15.80
CA GLU A 674 -26.17 -1.11 17.00
C GLU A 674 -25.13 -2.18 16.69
N TYR A 675 -25.39 -3.07 15.75
CA TYR A 675 -24.49 -4.15 15.38
C TYR A 675 -23.28 -3.60 14.61
N LEU A 676 -23.47 -2.60 13.74
CA LEU A 676 -22.38 -1.90 13.08
C LEU A 676 -21.47 -1.22 14.11
N ARG A 677 -22.07 -0.56 15.12
CA ARG A 677 -21.30 0.09 16.19
C ARG A 677 -20.48 -0.90 17.01
N LEU A 678 -21.03 -2.07 17.31
CA LEU A 678 -20.32 -3.14 18.03
C LEU A 678 -19.17 -3.71 17.18
N ASP A 679 -19.38 -3.95 15.90
CA ASP A 679 -18.34 -4.44 14.98
C ASP A 679 -17.21 -3.42 14.84
N ILE A 680 -17.51 -2.12 14.76
CA ILE A 680 -16.50 -1.04 14.76
C ILE A 680 -15.72 -1.06 16.07
N TYR A 681 -16.41 -1.13 17.22
CA TYR A 681 -15.76 -1.15 18.53
C TYR A 681 -14.79 -2.33 18.68
N GLU A 682 -15.21 -3.54 18.33
CA GLU A 682 -14.36 -4.74 18.41
C GLU A 682 -13.16 -4.65 17.45
N LYS A 683 -13.36 -4.12 16.25
CA LYS A 683 -12.29 -4.00 15.25
C LYS A 683 -11.21 -3.00 15.66
N PHE A 684 -11.58 -1.87 16.24
CA PHE A 684 -10.68 -0.73 16.45
C PHE A 684 -10.25 -0.54 17.91
N HIS A 685 -11.11 -0.74 18.88
CA HIS A 685 -10.82 -0.43 20.30
C HIS A 685 -10.23 -1.62 21.05
N LYS A 686 -10.77 -2.82 20.87
CA LYS A 686 -10.30 -4.01 21.59
C LYS A 686 -8.93 -4.51 21.12
N ASN A 687 -8.59 -4.23 19.86
CA ASN A 687 -7.29 -4.61 19.28
C ASN A 687 -6.20 -3.54 19.43
N GLY A 688 -6.44 -2.46 20.18
CA GLY A 688 -5.48 -1.36 20.39
C GLY A 688 -5.09 -0.61 19.11
N LYS A 689 -5.94 -0.67 18.07
CA LYS A 689 -5.61 -0.12 16.74
C LYS A 689 -6.01 1.35 16.54
N ILE A 690 -6.85 1.88 17.41
CA ILE A 690 -7.06 3.33 17.58
C ILE A 690 -6.84 3.63 19.06
N GLU A 691 -5.61 3.88 19.44
CA GLU A 691 -5.34 4.65 20.64
C GLU A 691 -5.59 6.12 20.27
N ASN A 692 -6.43 6.76 21.08
CA ASN A 692 -6.83 8.18 21.00
C ASN A 692 -5.65 9.12 20.79
#